data_c3a6c85f544c80af0843e4275e6b5d3b
#
_entry.id   c3a6c85f544c80af0843e4275e6b5d3b
#
_cell.length_a   1.000
_cell.length_b   1.000
_cell.length_c   1.000
_cell.angle_alpha   90.00
_cell.angle_beta   90.00
_cell.angle_gamma   90.00
#
_symmetry.space_group_name_H-M   'P 1'
#
loop_
_entity.id
_entity.type
_entity.pdbx_description
1 polymer ?
#
loop_
_entity_poly.entity_id
_entity_poly.type
_entity_poly.pdbx_seq_one_letter_code
_entity_poly.pdbx_strand_id
1 'polypeptide(L)'
;MNSEVYLKIINFNWWQKILLLLFTFHYSLFSFSQVGTWSNYLAYHQVQSICKAGNELFVLASNDLYQYNLNDQSITTYDKVNGLSDNHITHIAWNSQAQRLIIIYKNSNIDLIETDGDVINISALYNKSMTDDKTINNISIDGVYAYLHCSFGIVKVNMQKAEITDTYTPNMPDYPTGLTPYQDQYAEYISTVSTLSPGGPSYNHFYESKFINGKLYTTGGYFLPSMPDNELPGIIQVFDGNDWMLYEENINEKTGYAYKNICCLDIDPTNDKHVFAAGRCGLYEFNDGKLVAFYNKENSPLKGANDRGTELGNDYLLILGIKFDAQGNLWVLNSMAKGVSLLELSSDHQWTDHHQDLLTDESGNTLPGLRNMMIDSRGLLWFVNNNWQNPAFFSYDMQNDILLKYDTFINQDGLKNEVTWVYCITEDKEKNIWIGTDAGPFMIEKSEVGQSNITLQQIKVPRNDGTNYADYLLSGVSISSIAIDGGNRKWFASNGSGAFLISADNLEQIHNFTKANSKLISDNITSVSINPKSGEVFFLSDEGFCSYLSDATEPNENMTKDNVWAYPNPVTPNYTGLITVTGLSFDADVKITASNGALIAEGRSNGGQFTWDGRDKKGRRVASGVYMVITATSEGKKGTVCKIAIIN
;
A
#
# COMPACT_ATOMS: atom_id res chain seq x y z
N MET A 1 -61.84 7.97 -42.00
CA MET A 1 -61.92 7.17 -40.80
C MET A 1 -60.57 7.30 -40.11
N ASN A 2 -60.49 8.17 -39.13
CA ASN A 2 -59.29 8.52 -38.40
C ASN A 2 -59.13 7.56 -37.20
N SER A 3 -57.95 6.98 -37.02
CA SER A 3 -57.55 6.28 -35.80
C SER A 3 -56.48 7.10 -35.08
N GLU A 4 -56.89 7.87 -34.12
CA GLU A 4 -56.00 8.53 -33.13
C GLU A 4 -55.52 7.50 -32.12
N VAL A 5 -54.22 7.29 -32.08
CA VAL A 5 -53.55 6.54 -31.01
C VAL A 5 -53.22 7.53 -29.89
N TYR A 6 -53.98 7.50 -28.81
CA TYR A 6 -53.69 8.26 -27.60
C TYR A 6 -52.48 7.67 -26.86
N LEU A 7 -51.36 8.39 -26.90
CA LEU A 7 -50.26 8.20 -25.94
C LEU A 7 -50.73 8.67 -24.54
N LYS A 8 -51.00 7.75 -23.64
CA LYS A 8 -51.18 8.07 -22.22
C LYS A 8 -49.84 8.47 -21.61
N ILE A 9 -49.61 9.77 -21.47
CA ILE A 9 -48.55 10.33 -20.63
C ILE A 9 -48.93 10.03 -19.18
N ILE A 10 -48.20 9.12 -18.52
CA ILE A 10 -48.34 8.83 -17.09
C ILE A 10 -47.78 10.07 -16.34
N ASN A 11 -48.67 10.90 -15.85
CA ASN A 11 -48.32 12.00 -14.96
C ASN A 11 -48.02 11.46 -13.57
N PHE A 12 -46.74 11.26 -13.27
CA PHE A 12 -46.28 10.98 -11.92
C PHE A 12 -46.53 12.20 -11.04
N ASN A 13 -47.19 12.02 -9.89
CA ASN A 13 -47.35 13.08 -8.90
C ASN A 13 -45.98 13.42 -8.27
N TRP A 14 -45.88 14.57 -7.58
CA TRP A 14 -44.63 15.10 -7.06
C TRP A 14 -43.89 14.11 -6.16
N TRP A 15 -44.61 13.31 -5.34
CA TRP A 15 -44.06 12.27 -4.48
C TRP A 15 -43.48 11.07 -5.26
N GLN A 16 -44.12 10.68 -6.36
CA GLN A 16 -43.61 9.61 -7.23
C GLN A 16 -42.34 10.04 -7.99
N LYS A 17 -42.24 11.34 -8.36
CA LYS A 17 -41.01 11.90 -8.95
C LYS A 17 -39.88 11.96 -7.94
N ILE A 18 -40.15 12.32 -6.68
CA ILE A 18 -39.16 12.28 -5.59
C ILE A 18 -38.74 10.85 -5.28
N LEU A 19 -39.68 9.89 -5.23
CA LEU A 19 -39.35 8.48 -5.02
C LEU A 19 -38.50 7.93 -6.19
N LEU A 20 -38.79 8.28 -7.43
CA LEU A 20 -37.99 7.90 -8.58
C LEU A 20 -36.59 8.53 -8.54
N LEU A 21 -36.47 9.80 -8.15
CA LEU A 21 -35.18 10.48 -7.92
C LEU A 21 -34.41 9.85 -6.75
N LEU A 22 -35.05 9.53 -5.65
CA LEU A 22 -34.42 8.83 -4.52
C LEU A 22 -34.00 7.40 -4.91
N PHE A 23 -34.79 6.70 -5.74
CA PHE A 23 -34.42 5.38 -6.25
C PHE A 23 -33.24 5.46 -7.23
N THR A 24 -33.19 6.48 -8.09
CA THR A 24 -32.03 6.69 -8.99
C THR A 24 -30.79 7.15 -8.23
N PHE A 25 -30.94 7.96 -7.16
CA PHE A 25 -29.81 8.37 -6.30
C PHE A 25 -29.28 7.20 -5.44
N HIS A 26 -30.12 6.25 -5.03
CA HIS A 26 -29.66 5.07 -4.28
C HIS A 26 -28.99 4.00 -5.17
N TYR A 27 -29.29 3.95 -6.46
CA TYR A 27 -28.65 3.00 -7.39
C TYR A 27 -27.29 3.49 -7.94
N SER A 28 -26.97 4.78 -7.81
CA SER A 28 -25.71 5.35 -8.30
C SER A 28 -24.55 5.29 -7.28
N LEU A 29 -24.77 4.77 -6.06
CA LEU A 29 -23.76 4.76 -4.98
C LEU A 29 -23.06 3.40 -4.76
N PHE A 30 -23.35 2.38 -5.55
CA PHE A 30 -22.60 1.13 -5.53
C PHE A 30 -21.90 0.90 -6.88
N SER A 31 -20.90 1.72 -7.20
CA SER A 31 -19.90 1.31 -8.18
C SER A 31 -18.98 0.29 -7.49
N PHE A 32 -19.25 -0.99 -7.66
CA PHE A 32 -18.29 -2.01 -7.26
C PHE A 32 -17.03 -1.84 -8.11
N SER A 33 -15.93 -1.52 -7.48
CA SER A 33 -14.64 -1.49 -8.16
C SER A 33 -14.37 -2.86 -8.79
N GLN A 34 -13.87 -2.84 -10.00
CA GLN A 34 -13.57 -4.04 -10.76
C GLN A 34 -12.23 -4.64 -10.29
N VAL A 35 -12.16 -5.97 -10.15
CA VAL A 35 -10.88 -6.67 -9.94
C VAL A 35 -9.87 -6.24 -11.01
N GLY A 36 -8.65 -5.95 -10.58
CA GLY A 36 -7.58 -5.42 -11.43
C GLY A 36 -7.48 -3.89 -11.45
N THR A 37 -8.36 -3.16 -10.75
CA THR A 37 -8.26 -1.70 -10.65
C THR A 37 -7.24 -1.27 -9.63
N TRP A 38 -6.61 -0.12 -9.88
CA TRP A 38 -5.70 0.58 -9.00
C TRP A 38 -6.33 1.85 -8.47
N SER A 39 -5.93 2.24 -7.26
CA SER A 39 -6.26 3.53 -6.65
C SER A 39 -5.00 4.14 -6.04
N ASN A 40 -4.83 5.45 -6.19
CA ASN A 40 -3.76 6.20 -5.54
C ASN A 40 -4.35 7.06 -4.42
N TYR A 41 -3.62 7.20 -3.33
CA TYR A 41 -3.99 7.99 -2.17
C TYR A 41 -2.87 8.99 -1.89
N LEU A 42 -2.97 10.17 -2.50
CA LEU A 42 -1.95 11.20 -2.49
C LEU A 42 -2.38 12.38 -1.61
N ALA A 43 -1.42 13.00 -0.94
CA ALA A 43 -1.64 14.19 -0.14
C ALA A 43 -1.62 15.46 -1.01
N TYR A 44 -2.45 16.46 -0.63
CA TYR A 44 -2.55 17.73 -1.36
C TYR A 44 -2.53 18.94 -0.43
N HIS A 45 -1.91 18.82 0.75
CA HIS A 45 -2.04 19.85 1.79
C HIS A 45 -0.96 20.93 1.77
N GLN A 46 0.25 20.61 1.31
CA GLN A 46 1.36 21.57 1.28
C GLN A 46 1.49 22.19 -0.11
N VAL A 47 0.83 23.32 -0.32
CA VAL A 47 0.86 24.03 -1.62
C VAL A 47 2.26 24.60 -1.88
N GLN A 48 2.84 24.26 -3.02
CA GLN A 48 4.19 24.60 -3.44
C GLN A 48 4.21 25.59 -4.61
N SER A 49 3.30 25.41 -5.59
CA SER A 49 3.21 26.26 -6.78
C SER A 49 1.79 26.27 -7.33
N ILE A 50 1.38 27.38 -7.95
CA ILE A 50 0.06 27.55 -8.57
C ILE A 50 0.24 28.15 -9.95
N CYS A 51 -0.31 27.51 -10.99
CA CYS A 51 -0.34 28.00 -12.37
C CYS A 51 -1.77 28.25 -12.80
N LYS A 52 -2.06 29.45 -13.31
CA LYS A 52 -3.40 29.81 -13.82
C LYS A 52 -3.49 29.62 -15.32
N ALA A 53 -4.50 28.89 -15.77
CA ALA A 53 -4.84 28.64 -17.16
C ALA A 53 -6.32 29.01 -17.41
N GLY A 54 -6.58 30.25 -17.83
CA GLY A 54 -7.95 30.73 -17.97
C GLY A 54 -8.69 30.76 -16.62
N ASN A 55 -9.72 29.92 -16.48
CA ASN A 55 -10.48 29.76 -15.24
C ASN A 55 -10.01 28.56 -14.38
N GLU A 56 -8.96 27.88 -14.79
CA GLU A 56 -8.39 26.74 -14.07
C GLU A 56 -7.15 27.17 -13.29
N LEU A 57 -7.02 26.67 -12.07
CA LEU A 57 -5.80 26.72 -11.26
C LEU A 57 -5.22 25.31 -11.20
N PHE A 58 -4.01 25.12 -11.72
CA PHE A 58 -3.21 23.94 -11.50
C PHE A 58 -2.37 24.15 -10.26
N VAL A 59 -2.54 23.30 -9.27
CA VAL A 59 -1.92 23.43 -7.95
C VAL A 59 -1.00 22.25 -7.71
N LEU A 60 0.29 22.53 -7.59
CA LEU A 60 1.27 21.58 -7.07
C LEU A 60 1.24 21.63 -5.55
N ALA A 61 0.88 20.54 -4.91
CA ALA A 61 0.82 20.44 -3.45
C ALA A 61 1.32 19.06 -2.99
N SER A 62 2.20 19.03 -1.99
CA SER A 62 2.84 17.81 -1.47
C SER A 62 3.51 16.94 -2.55
N ASN A 63 4.02 17.56 -3.61
CA ASN A 63 4.59 16.95 -4.83
C ASN A 63 3.58 16.23 -5.74
N ASP A 64 2.29 16.50 -5.56
CA ASP A 64 1.18 15.98 -6.37
C ASP A 64 0.36 17.11 -6.98
N LEU A 65 -0.44 16.80 -7.99
CA LEU A 65 -1.15 17.80 -8.79
C LEU A 65 -2.66 17.67 -8.65
N TYR A 66 -3.33 18.81 -8.44
CA TYR A 66 -4.75 18.94 -8.66
C TYR A 66 -5.10 20.21 -9.45
N GLN A 67 -6.25 20.20 -10.08
CA GLN A 67 -6.85 21.30 -10.80
C GLN A 67 -8.09 21.79 -10.05
N TYR A 68 -8.25 23.10 -9.93
CA TYR A 68 -9.42 23.75 -9.35
C TYR A 68 -10.05 24.71 -10.36
N ASN A 69 -11.34 24.53 -10.65
CA ASN A 69 -12.08 25.40 -11.55
C ASN A 69 -12.71 26.55 -10.76
N LEU A 70 -12.34 27.78 -11.12
CA LEU A 70 -12.81 29.01 -10.46
C LEU A 70 -14.31 29.31 -10.68
N ASN A 71 -14.96 28.73 -11.73
CA ASN A 71 -16.36 28.99 -12.05
C ASN A 71 -17.32 28.08 -11.29
N ASP A 72 -17.09 26.75 -11.33
CA ASP A 72 -17.97 25.74 -10.74
C ASP A 72 -17.42 25.10 -9.45
N GLN A 73 -16.19 25.49 -9.07
CA GLN A 73 -15.51 25.05 -7.86
C GLN A 73 -15.20 23.55 -7.84
N SER A 74 -15.19 22.89 -8.99
CA SER A 74 -14.81 21.48 -9.10
C SER A 74 -13.32 21.30 -8.89
N ILE A 75 -12.94 20.14 -8.29
CA ILE A 75 -11.56 19.72 -8.11
C ILE A 75 -11.35 18.43 -8.88
N THR A 76 -10.26 18.37 -9.64
CA THR A 76 -9.81 17.17 -10.36
C THR A 76 -8.38 16.87 -9.94
N THR A 77 -8.11 15.66 -9.43
CA THR A 77 -6.76 15.21 -9.07
C THR A 77 -6.10 14.48 -10.24
N TYR A 78 -4.79 14.64 -10.37
CA TYR A 78 -3.99 14.00 -11.42
C TYR A 78 -2.95 13.08 -10.78
N ASP A 79 -2.93 11.83 -11.20
CA ASP A 79 -1.99 10.81 -10.75
C ASP A 79 -1.73 9.75 -11.83
N LYS A 80 -0.91 8.75 -11.52
CA LYS A 80 -0.60 7.65 -12.45
C LYS A 80 -1.82 6.81 -12.84
N VAL A 81 -2.86 6.73 -12.01
CA VAL A 81 -4.07 5.94 -12.33
C VAL A 81 -4.86 6.65 -13.41
N ASN A 82 -4.98 7.97 -13.31
CA ASN A 82 -5.82 8.77 -14.18
C ASN A 82 -5.05 9.57 -15.26
N GLY A 83 -3.81 9.20 -15.58
CA GLY A 83 -3.15 9.65 -16.81
C GLY A 83 -1.71 10.10 -16.71
N LEU A 84 -1.22 10.55 -15.57
CA LEU A 84 0.18 10.96 -15.42
C LEU A 84 1.13 9.79 -15.65
N SER A 85 2.32 10.11 -16.20
CA SER A 85 3.34 9.10 -16.50
C SER A 85 4.18 8.71 -15.29
N ASP A 86 4.25 9.58 -14.28
CA ASP A 86 5.09 9.37 -13.10
C ASP A 86 4.50 10.03 -11.85
N ASN A 87 5.22 9.99 -10.74
CA ASN A 87 4.87 10.64 -9.47
C ASN A 87 6.02 11.53 -8.99
N HIS A 88 5.81 12.24 -7.89
CA HIS A 88 6.75 13.15 -7.29
C HIS A 88 7.12 14.32 -8.22
N ILE A 89 6.13 15.17 -8.45
CA ILE A 89 6.26 16.38 -9.27
C ILE A 89 7.10 17.40 -8.51
N THR A 90 8.08 17.98 -9.20
CA THR A 90 8.97 19.02 -8.64
C THR A 90 8.63 20.41 -9.11
N HIS A 91 8.21 20.55 -10.38
CA HIS A 91 7.88 21.84 -10.98
C HIS A 91 6.69 21.73 -11.93
N ILE A 92 5.91 22.80 -11.99
CA ILE A 92 4.88 23.02 -12.99
C ILE A 92 5.01 24.42 -13.60
N ALA A 93 4.65 24.57 -14.87
CA ALA A 93 4.59 25.88 -15.52
C ALA A 93 3.53 25.89 -16.64
N TRP A 94 2.69 26.92 -16.69
CA TRP A 94 1.70 27.09 -17.73
C TRP A 94 2.27 27.91 -18.90
N ASN A 95 2.11 27.42 -20.13
CA ASN A 95 2.46 28.14 -21.34
C ASN A 95 1.21 28.61 -22.08
N SER A 96 0.94 29.91 -22.04
CA SER A 96 -0.26 30.49 -22.65
C SER A 96 -0.24 30.51 -24.18
N GLN A 97 0.93 30.40 -24.83
CA GLN A 97 1.03 30.32 -26.30
C GLN A 97 0.85 28.87 -26.79
N ALA A 98 1.42 27.91 -26.10
CA ALA A 98 1.25 26.48 -26.40
C ALA A 98 -0.07 25.92 -25.87
N GLN A 99 -0.74 26.63 -24.94
CA GLN A 99 -1.96 26.20 -24.24
C GLN A 99 -1.77 24.83 -23.55
N ARG A 100 -0.61 24.66 -22.88
CA ARG A 100 -0.25 23.43 -22.16
C ARG A 100 0.44 23.71 -20.83
N LEU A 101 0.17 22.88 -19.85
CA LEU A 101 0.93 22.81 -18.61
C LEU A 101 2.10 21.85 -18.80
N ILE A 102 3.31 22.25 -18.46
CA ILE A 102 4.46 21.33 -18.33
C ILE A 102 4.56 20.89 -16.87
N ILE A 103 4.79 19.59 -16.69
CA ILE A 103 5.01 18.93 -15.42
C ILE A 103 6.39 18.28 -15.44
N ILE A 104 7.18 18.56 -14.43
CA ILE A 104 8.53 18.00 -14.26
C ILE A 104 8.52 17.07 -13.04
N TYR A 105 9.00 15.86 -13.25
CA TYR A 105 9.17 14.87 -12.19
C TYR A 105 10.59 14.84 -11.63
N LYS A 106 10.75 14.37 -10.41
CA LYS A 106 12.05 14.22 -9.72
C LYS A 106 13.09 13.44 -10.51
N ASN A 107 12.65 12.45 -11.29
CA ASN A 107 13.52 11.63 -12.16
C ASN A 107 13.78 12.25 -13.53
N SER A 108 13.38 13.52 -13.75
CA SER A 108 13.50 14.27 -15.01
C SER A 108 12.64 13.73 -16.16
N ASN A 109 11.62 12.91 -15.88
CA ASN A 109 10.54 12.68 -16.82
C ASN A 109 9.70 13.95 -16.96
N ILE A 110 8.98 14.09 -18.08
CA ILE A 110 8.23 15.31 -18.41
C ILE A 110 6.87 14.90 -18.95
N ASP A 111 5.79 15.50 -18.43
CA ASP A 111 4.46 15.45 -19.03
C ASP A 111 4.00 16.85 -19.47
N LEU A 112 3.17 16.88 -20.49
CA LEU A 112 2.39 18.03 -20.89
C LEU A 112 0.90 17.71 -20.74
N ILE A 113 0.15 18.54 -20.01
CA ILE A 113 -1.33 18.47 -19.98
C ILE A 113 -1.90 19.45 -20.98
N GLU A 114 -2.78 18.96 -21.84
CA GLU A 114 -3.56 19.76 -22.79
C GLU A 114 -4.80 20.38 -22.12
N THR A 115 -5.46 21.31 -22.77
CA THR A 115 -6.67 22.00 -22.23
C THR A 115 -7.88 21.08 -22.07
N ASP A 116 -7.93 19.96 -22.75
CA ASP A 116 -8.95 18.90 -22.63
C ASP A 116 -8.62 17.84 -21.57
N GLY A 117 -7.43 17.95 -20.93
CA GLY A 117 -6.97 17.06 -19.89
C GLY A 117 -6.10 15.90 -20.39
N ASP A 118 -5.90 15.76 -21.69
CA ASP A 118 -5.02 14.72 -22.24
C ASP A 118 -3.56 14.96 -21.84
N VAL A 119 -2.84 13.88 -21.55
CA VAL A 119 -1.44 13.90 -21.09
C VAL A 119 -0.52 13.36 -22.17
N ILE A 120 0.52 14.11 -22.51
CA ILE A 120 1.55 13.71 -23.45
C ILE A 120 2.88 13.57 -22.71
N ASN A 121 3.49 12.39 -22.75
CA ASN A 121 4.79 12.14 -22.11
C ASN A 121 5.98 12.43 -23.05
N ILE A 122 6.99 13.11 -22.51
CA ILE A 122 8.29 13.35 -23.14
C ILE A 122 9.38 12.68 -22.30
N SER A 123 9.60 11.40 -22.51
CA SER A 123 10.54 10.58 -21.72
C SER A 123 11.99 10.62 -22.22
N ALA A 124 12.30 11.42 -23.24
CA ALA A 124 13.62 11.41 -23.87
C ALA A 124 14.77 11.78 -22.92
N LEU A 125 14.57 12.76 -22.02
CA LEU A 125 15.57 13.12 -21.00
C LEU A 125 15.67 12.05 -19.92
N TYR A 126 14.55 11.52 -19.46
CA TYR A 126 14.49 10.42 -18.49
C TYR A 126 15.28 9.21 -18.98
N ASN A 127 15.04 8.77 -20.22
CA ASN A 127 15.66 7.59 -20.81
C ASN A 127 17.11 7.79 -21.25
N LYS A 128 17.60 9.05 -21.31
CA LYS A 128 18.97 9.33 -21.75
C LYS A 128 19.98 8.82 -20.72
N SER A 129 20.85 7.91 -21.13
CA SER A 129 22.00 7.48 -20.30
C SER A 129 23.07 8.55 -20.32
N MET A 130 23.42 9.09 -19.17
CA MET A 130 24.49 10.08 -18.99
C MET A 130 25.01 10.04 -17.55
N THR A 131 26.23 10.52 -17.35
CA THR A 131 26.87 10.57 -16.01
C THR A 131 26.54 11.83 -15.24
N ASP A 132 26.10 12.89 -15.96
CA ASP A 132 25.75 14.15 -15.31
C ASP A 132 24.38 14.05 -14.63
N ASP A 133 24.21 14.81 -13.57
CA ASP A 133 22.95 14.95 -12.86
C ASP A 133 21.90 15.66 -13.73
N LYS A 134 20.79 14.99 -14.00
CA LYS A 134 19.68 15.47 -14.81
C LYS A 134 18.66 16.33 -14.04
N THR A 135 18.88 16.58 -12.76
CA THR A 135 17.96 17.36 -11.92
C THR A 135 17.62 18.70 -12.58
N ILE A 136 16.33 18.96 -12.72
CA ILE A 136 15.81 20.23 -13.24
C ILE A 136 15.53 21.14 -12.05
N ASN A 137 16.26 22.27 -12.00
CA ASN A 137 16.21 23.21 -10.88
C ASN A 137 15.23 24.37 -11.11
N ASN A 138 14.90 24.66 -12.37
CA ASN A 138 14.02 25.77 -12.72
C ASN A 138 13.50 25.62 -14.15
N ILE A 139 12.41 26.37 -14.46
CA ILE A 139 11.80 26.46 -15.79
C ILE A 139 11.75 27.93 -16.20
N SER A 140 12.08 28.21 -17.48
CA SER A 140 11.76 29.50 -18.13
C SER A 140 10.87 29.24 -19.33
N ILE A 141 9.93 30.14 -19.60
CA ILE A 141 9.01 30.07 -20.75
C ILE A 141 9.32 31.23 -21.68
N ASP A 142 9.56 30.92 -22.97
CA ASP A 142 9.68 31.91 -24.03
C ASP A 142 9.03 31.39 -25.31
N GLY A 143 8.05 32.15 -25.82
CA GLY A 143 7.23 31.70 -26.94
C GLY A 143 6.49 30.40 -26.62
N VAL A 144 6.59 29.42 -27.51
CA VAL A 144 6.04 28.07 -27.32
C VAL A 144 7.01 27.11 -26.64
N TYR A 145 8.14 27.60 -26.16
CA TYR A 145 9.21 26.78 -25.61
C TYR A 145 9.29 26.89 -24.09
N ALA A 146 9.58 25.76 -23.45
CA ALA A 146 10.08 25.69 -22.08
C ALA A 146 11.59 25.41 -22.11
N TYR A 147 12.33 26.15 -21.30
CA TYR A 147 13.76 25.97 -21.07
C TYR A 147 13.95 25.41 -19.68
N LEU A 148 14.39 24.17 -19.60
CA LEU A 148 14.58 23.44 -18.34
C LEU A 148 16.04 23.60 -17.91
N HIS A 149 16.25 24.30 -16.79
CA HIS A 149 17.58 24.55 -16.23
C HIS A 149 18.05 23.35 -15.43
N CYS A 150 18.90 22.53 -16.03
CA CYS A 150 19.50 21.33 -15.43
C CYS A 150 20.90 21.63 -14.88
N SER A 151 21.41 20.74 -14.03
CA SER A 151 22.77 20.86 -13.49
C SER A 151 23.85 20.84 -14.58
N PHE A 152 23.60 20.15 -15.70
CA PHE A 152 24.55 20.07 -16.84
C PHE A 152 24.33 21.14 -17.92
N GLY A 153 23.26 21.94 -17.86
CA GLY A 153 22.94 22.93 -18.89
C GLY A 153 21.43 23.17 -19.03
N ILE A 154 20.97 23.52 -20.23
CA ILE A 154 19.58 23.84 -20.53
C ILE A 154 19.03 22.88 -21.57
N VAL A 155 17.86 22.29 -21.27
CA VAL A 155 17.08 21.47 -22.21
C VAL A 155 15.90 22.30 -22.70
N LYS A 156 15.79 22.48 -24.03
CA LYS A 156 14.72 23.23 -24.68
C LYS A 156 13.62 22.29 -25.17
N VAL A 157 12.42 22.50 -24.69
CA VAL A 157 11.23 21.71 -25.01
C VAL A 157 10.28 22.57 -25.84
N ASN A 158 9.90 22.11 -27.03
CA ASN A 158 8.80 22.68 -27.79
C ASN A 158 7.48 22.13 -27.22
N MET A 159 6.78 22.94 -26.44
CA MET A 159 5.56 22.48 -25.78
C MET A 159 4.40 22.29 -26.76
N GLN A 160 4.40 22.96 -27.92
CA GLN A 160 3.37 22.79 -28.95
C GLN A 160 3.53 21.47 -29.72
N LYS A 161 4.78 21.05 -29.98
CA LYS A 161 5.08 19.79 -30.68
C LYS A 161 5.30 18.61 -29.74
N ALA A 162 5.41 18.85 -28.45
CA ALA A 162 5.71 17.86 -27.41
C ALA A 162 7.05 17.12 -27.68
N GLU A 163 8.12 17.88 -27.94
CA GLU A 163 9.45 17.32 -28.24
C GLU A 163 10.58 18.17 -27.63
N ILE A 164 11.69 17.51 -27.27
CA ILE A 164 12.95 18.21 -26.97
C ILE A 164 13.59 18.60 -28.28
N THR A 165 13.82 19.91 -28.48
CA THR A 165 14.42 20.42 -29.71
C THR A 165 15.94 20.60 -29.61
N ASP A 166 16.42 21.05 -28.45
CA ASP A 166 17.84 21.39 -28.26
C ASP A 166 18.28 21.06 -26.82
N THR A 167 19.58 20.85 -26.66
CA THR A 167 20.24 20.75 -25.36
C THR A 167 21.51 21.59 -25.39
N TYR A 168 21.61 22.55 -24.50
CA TYR A 168 22.75 23.49 -24.44
C TYR A 168 23.58 23.20 -23.20
N THR A 169 24.93 23.13 -23.41
CA THR A 169 25.87 23.11 -22.28
C THR A 169 26.54 24.49 -22.15
N PRO A 170 27.03 24.88 -20.97
CA PRO A 170 27.52 26.25 -20.71
C PRO A 170 28.61 26.78 -21.67
N ASN A 171 29.33 25.90 -22.35
CA ASN A 171 30.42 26.26 -23.27
C ASN A 171 29.95 26.40 -24.73
N MET A 172 28.68 26.23 -25.03
CA MET A 172 28.16 26.38 -26.39
C MET A 172 28.01 27.85 -26.77
N PRO A 173 28.38 28.26 -28.03
CA PRO A 173 28.30 29.65 -28.46
C PRO A 173 26.88 30.22 -28.45
N ASP A 174 25.90 29.37 -28.64
CA ASP A 174 24.46 29.66 -28.67
C ASP A 174 23.74 29.34 -27.35
N TYR A 175 24.50 29.23 -26.25
CA TYR A 175 23.93 29.00 -24.92
C TYR A 175 22.91 30.11 -24.57
N PRO A 176 21.67 29.77 -24.26
CA PRO A 176 20.63 30.76 -23.99
C PRO A 176 20.96 31.63 -22.78
N THR A 177 21.00 32.94 -22.99
CA THR A 177 21.22 33.94 -21.93
C THR A 177 19.99 34.85 -21.79
N GLY A 178 19.81 35.41 -20.59
CA GLY A 178 18.69 36.34 -20.35
C GLY A 178 17.31 35.69 -20.16
N LEU A 179 17.27 34.36 -20.02
CA LEU A 179 16.02 33.65 -19.68
C LEU A 179 15.58 34.03 -18.26
N THR A 180 14.31 34.43 -18.12
CA THR A 180 13.73 34.73 -16.81
C THR A 180 13.03 33.50 -16.25
N PRO A 181 13.29 33.12 -14.99
CA PRO A 181 12.56 32.04 -14.34
C PRO A 181 11.04 32.25 -14.39
N TYR A 182 10.31 31.16 -14.61
CA TYR A 182 8.86 31.20 -14.60
C TYR A 182 8.35 31.71 -13.25
N GLN A 183 7.41 32.66 -13.31
CA GLN A 183 6.74 33.20 -12.12
C GLN A 183 5.35 32.61 -12.06
N ASP A 184 5.11 31.79 -11.05
CA ASP A 184 3.81 31.23 -10.78
C ASP A 184 2.84 32.25 -10.14
N GLN A 185 1.61 31.86 -9.91
CA GLN A 185 0.57 32.69 -9.31
C GLN A 185 0.30 32.33 -7.84
N TYR A 186 1.28 31.72 -7.16
CA TYR A 186 1.16 31.28 -5.76
C TYR A 186 0.68 32.44 -4.84
N ALA A 187 1.34 33.58 -4.87
CA ALA A 187 1.01 34.71 -4.00
C ALA A 187 -0.42 35.25 -4.23
N GLU A 188 -0.94 35.13 -5.45
CA GLU A 188 -2.28 35.63 -5.80
C GLU A 188 -3.39 34.68 -5.34
N TYR A 189 -3.16 33.33 -5.42
CA TYR A 189 -4.23 32.34 -5.22
C TYR A 189 -4.06 31.46 -3.98
N ILE A 190 -2.97 31.59 -3.21
CA ILE A 190 -2.76 30.74 -2.03
C ILE A 190 -3.90 30.82 -1.01
N SER A 191 -4.49 32.02 -0.81
CA SER A 191 -5.62 32.17 0.10
C SER A 191 -6.90 31.45 -0.38
N THR A 192 -7.05 31.28 -1.68
CA THR A 192 -8.17 30.54 -2.27
C THR A 192 -7.97 29.04 -2.10
N VAL A 193 -6.79 28.54 -2.47
CA VAL A 193 -6.54 27.09 -2.52
C VAL A 193 -6.25 26.48 -1.14
N SER A 194 -5.75 27.26 -0.17
CA SER A 194 -5.49 26.77 1.19
C SER A 194 -6.74 26.35 1.97
N THR A 195 -7.93 26.73 1.48
CA THR A 195 -9.22 26.33 2.09
C THR A 195 -9.84 25.11 1.42
N LEU A 196 -9.22 24.60 0.36
CA LEU A 196 -9.74 23.46 -0.40
C LEU A 196 -9.35 22.13 0.27
N SER A 197 -10.19 21.12 0.07
CA SER A 197 -9.94 19.73 0.49
C SER A 197 -10.04 18.80 -0.71
N PRO A 198 -8.95 18.62 -1.47
CA PRO A 198 -8.95 17.71 -2.63
C PRO A 198 -9.15 16.22 -2.26
N GLY A 199 -9.09 15.88 -0.96
CA GLY A 199 -9.14 14.52 -0.45
C GLY A 199 -7.74 13.96 -0.19
N GLY A 200 -7.68 12.64 0.06
CA GLY A 200 -6.43 11.94 0.36
C GLY A 200 -5.93 12.09 1.79
N PRO A 201 -4.78 11.48 2.11
CA PRO A 201 -4.13 11.60 3.41
C PRO A 201 -3.56 13.01 3.64
N SER A 202 -3.19 13.33 4.86
CA SER A 202 -2.54 14.61 5.18
C SER A 202 -1.08 14.66 4.72
N TYR A 203 -0.40 13.51 4.68
CA TYR A 203 1.02 13.37 4.32
C TYR A 203 1.25 12.16 3.43
N ASN A 204 2.24 12.23 2.53
CA ASN A 204 2.72 11.12 1.70
C ASN A 204 3.77 10.25 2.40
N HIS A 205 3.93 10.34 3.71
CA HIS A 205 4.89 9.57 4.49
C HIS A 205 4.24 8.33 5.06
N PHE A 206 4.63 7.15 4.55
CA PHE A 206 4.09 5.85 4.96
C PHE A 206 5.21 4.85 5.17
N TYR A 207 5.17 4.14 6.30
CA TYR A 207 6.18 3.13 6.64
C TYR A 207 5.57 1.76 6.97
N GLU A 208 4.74 1.67 8.01
CA GLU A 208 4.04 0.43 8.40
C GLU A 208 2.54 0.60 8.23
N SER A 209 1.85 -0.48 7.87
CA SER A 209 0.39 -0.52 7.82
C SER A 209 -0.18 -1.76 8.47
N LYS A 210 -1.36 -1.61 9.08
CA LYS A 210 -2.20 -2.71 9.57
C LYS A 210 -3.64 -2.49 9.16
N PHE A 211 -4.27 -3.51 8.60
CA PHE A 211 -5.69 -3.48 8.28
C PHE A 211 -6.47 -4.26 9.35
N ILE A 212 -7.24 -3.57 10.18
CA ILE A 212 -7.98 -4.13 11.30
C ILE A 212 -9.39 -3.52 11.35
N ASN A 213 -10.40 -4.36 11.53
CA ASN A 213 -11.81 -3.95 11.71
C ASN A 213 -12.33 -3.00 10.62
N GLY A 214 -11.89 -3.20 9.38
CA GLY A 214 -12.35 -2.40 8.24
C GLY A 214 -11.61 -1.08 8.05
N LYS A 215 -10.58 -0.80 8.83
CA LYS A 215 -9.75 0.41 8.75
C LYS A 215 -8.29 0.05 8.47
N LEU A 216 -7.62 0.89 7.68
CA LEU A 216 -6.20 0.85 7.46
C LEU A 216 -5.52 1.87 8.37
N TYR A 217 -4.68 1.39 9.27
CA TYR A 217 -3.84 2.21 10.15
C TYR A 217 -2.43 2.29 9.58
N THR A 218 -1.84 3.49 9.54
CA THR A 218 -0.51 3.71 8.97
C THR A 218 0.35 4.56 9.89
N THR A 219 1.66 4.27 9.92
CA THR A 219 2.67 5.16 10.51
C THR A 219 3.48 5.84 9.41
N GLY A 220 3.94 7.08 9.66
CA GLY A 220 4.74 7.85 8.72
C GLY A 220 6.22 7.95 9.09
N GLY A 221 6.62 7.30 10.18
CA GLY A 221 7.98 7.36 10.69
C GLY A 221 8.82 6.17 10.27
N TYR A 222 10.10 6.41 10.18
CA TYR A 222 11.11 5.40 9.88
C TYR A 222 12.33 5.66 10.75
N PHE A 223 12.89 4.61 11.34
CA PHE A 223 14.11 4.72 12.12
C PHE A 223 14.95 3.46 11.95
N LEU A 224 16.20 3.63 11.55
CA LEU A 224 17.23 2.62 11.62
C LEU A 224 18.31 3.11 12.59
N PRO A 225 18.76 2.27 13.55
CA PRO A 225 19.84 2.63 14.46
C PRO A 225 21.15 3.05 13.78
N SER A 226 21.39 2.56 12.57
CA SER A 226 22.54 2.93 11.74
C SER A 226 22.40 4.26 10.99
N MET A 227 21.21 4.87 10.99
CA MET A 227 20.89 6.14 10.32
C MET A 227 20.16 7.07 11.30
N PRO A 228 20.83 7.60 12.33
CA PRO A 228 20.17 8.34 13.42
C PRO A 228 19.60 9.71 13.00
N ASP A 229 20.03 10.27 11.88
CA ASP A 229 19.72 11.65 11.50
C ASP A 229 18.41 11.81 10.71
N ASN A 230 17.67 10.74 10.49
CA ASN A 230 16.37 10.82 9.84
C ASN A 230 15.30 11.21 10.86
N GLU A 231 14.98 12.50 10.91
CA GLU A 231 14.02 13.10 11.84
C GLU A 231 12.67 13.35 11.16
N LEU A 232 11.90 12.28 10.95
CA LEU A 232 10.55 12.40 10.40
C LEU A 232 9.54 12.78 11.51
N PRO A 233 8.57 13.67 11.22
CA PRO A 233 7.50 13.98 12.17
C PRO A 233 6.74 12.73 12.59
N GLY A 234 6.18 12.74 13.79
CA GLY A 234 5.29 11.69 14.27
C GLY A 234 3.95 11.77 13.57
N ILE A 235 3.68 10.81 12.68
CA ILE A 235 2.47 10.78 11.86
C ILE A 235 1.79 9.42 12.01
N ILE A 236 0.50 9.45 12.33
CA ILE A 236 -0.40 8.29 12.29
C ILE A 236 -1.63 8.72 11.50
N GLN A 237 -1.93 8.01 10.40
CA GLN A 237 -3.07 8.27 9.55
C GLN A 237 -3.93 7.00 9.44
N VAL A 238 -5.25 7.16 9.49
CA VAL A 238 -6.19 6.06 9.44
C VAL A 238 -7.18 6.28 8.30
N PHE A 239 -7.34 5.29 7.44
CA PHE A 239 -8.29 5.28 6.33
C PHE A 239 -9.42 4.30 6.64
N ASP A 240 -10.67 4.75 6.64
CA ASP A 240 -11.84 3.91 6.96
C ASP A 240 -12.55 3.34 5.71
N GLY A 241 -11.96 3.54 4.54
CA GLY A 241 -12.52 3.16 3.25
C GLY A 241 -13.17 4.32 2.49
N ASN A 242 -13.42 5.46 3.16
CA ASN A 242 -13.96 6.68 2.56
C ASN A 242 -13.10 7.89 2.93
N ASP A 243 -12.88 8.10 4.22
CA ASP A 243 -12.23 9.28 4.74
C ASP A 243 -10.92 8.96 5.46
N TRP A 244 -10.02 9.94 5.46
CA TRP A 244 -8.77 9.92 6.20
C TRP A 244 -8.89 10.66 7.51
N MET A 245 -8.42 10.05 8.59
CA MET A 245 -8.27 10.67 9.90
C MET A 245 -6.80 10.77 10.24
N LEU A 246 -6.35 11.99 10.58
CA LEU A 246 -5.02 12.24 11.14
C LEU A 246 -5.12 12.23 12.66
N TYR A 247 -4.25 11.46 13.32
CA TYR A 247 -4.12 11.47 14.76
C TYR A 247 -3.49 12.78 15.24
N GLU A 248 -3.61 13.06 16.51
CA GLU A 248 -3.08 14.26 17.14
C GLU A 248 -1.56 14.42 16.90
N GLU A 249 -1.14 15.60 16.44
CA GLU A 249 0.25 15.88 16.05
C GLU A 249 1.03 16.71 17.09
N ASN A 250 0.39 17.64 17.78
CA ASN A 250 1.05 18.55 18.73
C ASN A 250 1.36 17.90 20.09
N ILE A 251 1.85 16.65 20.04
CA ILE A 251 2.11 15.81 21.20
C ILE A 251 3.34 16.31 21.99
N ASN A 252 4.34 16.89 21.33
CA ASN A 252 5.51 17.48 21.97
C ASN A 252 5.14 18.60 22.97
N GLU A 253 4.10 19.38 22.68
CA GLU A 253 3.61 20.41 23.61
C GLU A 253 2.99 19.82 24.89
N LYS A 254 2.36 18.65 24.77
CA LYS A 254 1.72 17.93 25.89
C LYS A 254 2.70 17.13 26.72
N THR A 255 3.66 16.49 26.06
CA THR A 255 4.61 15.56 26.71
C THR A 255 5.89 16.23 27.15
N GLY A 256 6.28 17.35 26.53
CA GLY A 256 7.59 17.98 26.71
C GLY A 256 8.73 17.25 25.97
N TYR A 257 8.43 16.24 25.16
CA TYR A 257 9.39 15.43 24.41
C TYR A 257 9.08 15.45 22.92
N ALA A 258 10.09 15.17 22.09
CA ALA A 258 9.94 15.13 20.65
C ALA A 258 8.99 14.00 20.22
N TYR A 259 8.04 14.33 19.34
CA TYR A 259 7.15 13.37 18.69
C TYR A 259 7.63 13.16 17.26
N LYS A 260 8.40 12.11 17.04
CA LYS A 260 9.05 11.82 15.75
C LYS A 260 9.32 10.33 15.54
N ASN A 261 9.50 9.94 14.28
CA ASN A 261 9.88 8.59 13.85
C ASN A 261 8.97 7.50 14.46
N ILE A 262 7.65 7.69 14.37
CA ILE A 262 6.70 6.64 14.75
C ILE A 262 6.76 5.52 13.71
N CYS A 263 7.30 4.36 14.12
CA CYS A 263 7.67 3.26 13.23
C CYS A 263 6.73 2.06 13.32
N CYS A 264 6.01 1.91 14.41
CA CYS A 264 5.10 0.80 14.64
C CYS A 264 3.85 1.24 15.40
N LEU A 265 2.77 0.52 15.19
CA LEU A 265 1.52 0.67 15.92
C LEU A 265 0.84 -0.68 16.09
N ASP A 266 -0.02 -0.80 17.10
CA ASP A 266 -0.98 -1.90 17.16
C ASP A 266 -2.30 -1.44 17.81
N ILE A 267 -3.37 -2.15 17.52
CA ILE A 267 -4.72 -1.83 17.89
C ILE A 267 -5.22 -2.86 18.90
N ASP A 268 -5.81 -2.40 19.98
CA ASP A 268 -6.43 -3.26 20.99
C ASP A 268 -7.50 -4.14 20.34
N PRO A 269 -7.39 -5.49 20.42
CA PRO A 269 -8.36 -6.38 19.78
C PRO A 269 -9.77 -6.28 20.36
N THR A 270 -9.91 -5.68 21.55
CA THR A 270 -11.18 -5.49 22.26
C THR A 270 -11.80 -4.11 22.02
N ASN A 271 -11.01 -3.13 21.53
CA ASN A 271 -11.45 -1.75 21.33
C ASN A 271 -10.65 -1.07 20.18
N ASP A 272 -11.24 -0.97 19.02
CA ASP A 272 -10.62 -0.39 17.82
C ASP A 272 -10.29 1.12 17.89
N LYS A 273 -10.73 1.81 18.95
CA LYS A 273 -10.35 3.19 19.25
C LYS A 273 -9.09 3.30 20.09
N HIS A 274 -8.70 2.21 20.75
CA HIS A 274 -7.53 2.14 21.61
C HIS A 274 -6.33 1.64 20.82
N VAL A 275 -5.37 2.53 20.60
CA VAL A 275 -4.20 2.30 19.73
C VAL A 275 -2.94 2.69 20.47
N PHE A 276 -1.95 1.81 20.43
CA PHE A 276 -0.60 2.17 20.81
C PHE A 276 0.26 2.38 19.56
N ALA A 277 1.17 3.34 19.65
CA ALA A 277 2.17 3.59 18.64
C ALA A 277 3.52 3.90 19.28
N ALA A 278 4.59 3.53 18.60
CA ALA A 278 5.92 3.71 19.16
C ALA A 278 6.98 3.96 18.07
N GLY A 279 8.15 4.40 18.51
CA GLY A 279 9.26 4.71 17.63
C GLY A 279 10.52 5.09 18.40
N ARG A 280 11.15 6.19 17.96
CA ARG A 280 12.44 6.65 18.48
C ARG A 280 12.37 7.22 19.90
N CYS A 281 11.23 7.78 20.33
CA CYS A 281 11.16 8.60 21.53
C CYS A 281 10.25 8.01 22.63
N GLY A 282 9.78 6.78 22.50
CA GLY A 282 8.95 6.12 23.51
C GLY A 282 7.67 5.51 22.96
N LEU A 283 6.72 5.25 23.87
CA LEU A 283 5.44 4.60 23.61
C LEU A 283 4.29 5.57 23.88
N TYR A 284 3.40 5.68 22.93
CA TYR A 284 2.25 6.59 22.92
C TYR A 284 0.95 5.80 22.89
N GLU A 285 0.01 6.15 23.77
CA GLU A 285 -1.31 5.56 23.87
C GLU A 285 -2.37 6.56 23.40
N PHE A 286 -3.22 6.13 22.47
CA PHE A 286 -4.27 6.95 21.87
C PHE A 286 -5.64 6.32 22.11
N ASN A 287 -6.64 7.18 22.27
CA ASN A 287 -8.04 6.80 22.22
C ASN A 287 -8.76 7.73 21.23
N ASP A 288 -9.36 7.13 20.21
CA ASP A 288 -10.05 7.85 19.12
C ASP A 288 -9.19 8.96 18.50
N GLY A 289 -7.91 8.65 18.23
CA GLY A 289 -6.93 9.54 17.64
C GLY A 289 -6.35 10.63 18.57
N LYS A 290 -6.73 10.65 19.85
CA LYS A 290 -6.22 11.60 20.85
C LYS A 290 -5.25 10.92 21.81
N LEU A 291 -4.14 11.58 22.10
CA LEU A 291 -3.16 11.10 23.09
C LEU A 291 -3.80 11.07 24.49
N VAL A 292 -3.76 9.89 25.13
CA VAL A 292 -4.23 9.68 26.50
C VAL A 292 -3.09 9.40 27.49
N ALA A 293 -2.01 8.75 27.04
CA ALA A 293 -0.82 8.52 27.84
C ALA A 293 0.46 8.48 26.98
N PHE A 294 1.58 8.76 27.62
CA PHE A 294 2.93 8.65 27.05
C PHE A 294 3.84 7.99 28.07
N TYR A 295 4.54 6.94 27.63
CA TYR A 295 5.43 6.15 28.45
C TYR A 295 6.88 6.32 28.01
N ASN A 296 7.71 6.68 28.97
CA ASN A 296 9.14 6.88 28.79
C ASN A 296 9.92 6.33 30.00
N LYS A 297 11.24 6.57 30.08
CA LYS A 297 12.08 6.07 31.17
C LYS A 297 11.77 6.69 32.54
N GLU A 298 10.95 7.76 32.63
CA GLU A 298 10.64 8.43 33.90
C GLU A 298 9.38 7.84 34.57
N ASN A 299 8.48 7.25 33.79
CA ASN A 299 7.19 6.76 34.28
C ASN A 299 6.91 5.28 33.93
N SER A 300 7.92 4.58 33.42
CA SER A 300 7.81 3.16 33.04
C SER A 300 9.14 2.44 33.21
N PRO A 301 9.22 1.10 33.11
CA PRO A 301 10.47 0.35 33.11
C PRO A 301 11.31 0.50 31.83
N LEU A 302 10.81 1.20 30.81
CA LEU A 302 11.51 1.46 29.56
C LEU A 302 12.83 2.21 29.81
N LYS A 303 13.85 1.91 28.99
CA LYS A 303 15.16 2.55 29.09
C LYS A 303 15.62 3.13 27.78
N GLY A 304 16.37 4.22 27.85
CA GLY A 304 17.03 4.83 26.70
C GLY A 304 18.07 3.90 26.09
N ALA A 305 18.37 4.11 24.81
CA ALA A 305 19.44 3.40 24.14
C ALA A 305 20.78 3.61 24.85
N ASN A 306 21.59 2.58 24.92
CA ASN A 306 22.91 2.65 25.57
C ASN A 306 24.00 2.83 24.52
N ASP A 307 24.70 3.97 24.57
CA ASP A 307 25.86 4.23 23.71
C ASP A 307 27.14 4.20 24.56
N ARG A 308 28.00 3.21 24.26
CA ARG A 308 29.32 3.01 24.90
C ARG A 308 29.28 3.02 26.43
N GLY A 309 28.21 2.45 26.99
CA GLY A 309 28.02 2.37 28.44
C GLY A 309 27.29 3.57 29.07
N THR A 310 26.85 4.53 28.27
CA THR A 310 26.04 5.68 28.70
C THR A 310 24.63 5.54 28.18
N GLU A 311 23.63 5.56 29.07
CA GLU A 311 22.22 5.61 28.68
C GLU A 311 21.88 6.99 28.12
N LEU A 312 21.31 7.01 26.92
CA LEU A 312 20.83 8.22 26.25
C LEU A 312 19.49 8.69 26.85
N GLY A 313 19.10 9.93 26.52
CA GLY A 313 17.84 10.51 26.96
C GLY A 313 16.61 9.91 26.26
N ASN A 314 15.44 10.47 26.58
CA ASN A 314 14.17 10.04 25.98
C ASN A 314 14.09 10.23 24.46
N ASP A 315 14.96 11.06 23.86
CA ASP A 315 15.08 11.18 22.39
C ASP A 315 15.62 9.92 21.70
N TYR A 316 16.16 8.97 22.46
CA TYR A 316 16.67 7.69 22.00
C TYR A 316 16.15 6.52 22.85
N LEU A 317 14.88 6.54 23.21
CA LEU A 317 14.16 5.45 23.81
C LEU A 317 13.47 4.66 22.71
N LEU A 318 14.15 3.61 22.19
CA LEU A 318 13.81 2.96 20.95
C LEU A 318 12.84 1.79 21.14
N ILE A 319 11.62 1.96 20.62
CA ILE A 319 10.61 0.90 20.55
C ILE A 319 10.23 0.74 19.08
N LEU A 320 10.64 -0.37 18.47
CA LEU A 320 10.45 -0.64 17.04
C LEU A 320 9.49 -1.81 16.78
N GLY A 321 8.96 -2.41 17.83
CA GLY A 321 7.98 -3.50 17.76
C GLY A 321 7.06 -3.51 18.97
N ILE A 322 5.76 -3.54 18.69
CA ILE A 322 4.69 -3.70 19.70
C ILE A 322 3.61 -4.65 19.16
N LYS A 323 2.96 -5.39 20.06
CA LYS A 323 1.89 -6.31 19.69
C LYS A 323 0.92 -6.55 20.84
N PHE A 324 -0.37 -6.36 20.62
CA PHE A 324 -1.41 -6.81 21.54
C PHE A 324 -1.60 -8.33 21.45
N ASP A 325 -1.77 -8.95 22.61
CA ASP A 325 -2.29 -10.31 22.69
C ASP A 325 -3.83 -10.33 22.69
N ALA A 326 -4.41 -11.53 22.67
CA ALA A 326 -5.87 -11.70 22.66
C ALA A 326 -6.56 -11.28 24.00
N GLN A 327 -5.78 -11.11 25.05
CA GLN A 327 -6.24 -10.67 26.37
C GLN A 327 -6.22 -9.14 26.53
N GLY A 328 -5.66 -8.43 25.54
CA GLY A 328 -5.52 -6.98 25.55
C GLY A 328 -4.26 -6.49 26.28
N ASN A 329 -3.28 -7.36 26.53
CA ASN A 329 -1.97 -6.93 27.02
C ASN A 329 -1.09 -6.53 25.85
N LEU A 330 -0.27 -5.49 26.01
CA LEU A 330 0.65 -5.01 25.01
C LEU A 330 2.07 -5.51 25.26
N TRP A 331 2.61 -6.26 24.32
CA TRP A 331 4.00 -6.68 24.29
C TRP A 331 4.86 -5.62 23.60
N VAL A 332 6.02 -5.30 24.20
CA VAL A 332 6.86 -4.16 23.80
C VAL A 332 8.32 -4.57 23.72
N LEU A 333 8.99 -4.31 22.60
CA LEU A 333 10.42 -4.53 22.40
C LEU A 333 11.20 -3.22 22.61
N ASN A 334 12.03 -3.15 23.64
CA ASN A 334 12.89 -2.00 23.93
C ASN A 334 14.31 -2.26 23.37
N SER A 335 14.59 -1.69 22.20
CA SER A 335 15.86 -1.88 21.49
C SER A 335 17.01 -1.06 22.09
N MET A 336 18.25 -1.56 21.96
CA MET A 336 19.51 -0.93 22.42
C MET A 336 19.57 -0.62 23.92
N ALA A 337 18.61 -1.03 24.70
CA ALA A 337 18.52 -0.78 26.14
C ALA A 337 19.37 -1.77 26.94
N LYS A 338 19.88 -1.39 28.11
CA LYS A 338 20.66 -2.28 28.95
C LYS A 338 19.78 -2.94 30.02
N GLY A 339 19.72 -4.29 29.99
CA GLY A 339 18.98 -5.08 30.99
C GLY A 339 17.47 -4.95 30.89
N VAL A 340 16.95 -4.54 29.71
CA VAL A 340 15.54 -4.54 29.35
C VAL A 340 15.43 -4.89 27.87
N SER A 341 14.58 -5.84 27.50
CA SER A 341 14.41 -6.25 26.10
C SER A 341 12.95 -6.43 25.71
N LEU A 342 12.23 -7.29 26.39
CA LEU A 342 10.83 -7.60 26.17
C LEU A 342 10.05 -7.24 27.43
N LEU A 343 9.00 -6.48 27.28
CA LEU A 343 8.12 -6.02 28.35
C LEU A 343 6.66 -6.34 27.98
N GLU A 344 5.82 -6.55 28.99
CA GLU A 344 4.37 -6.63 28.90
C GLU A 344 3.75 -5.46 29.65
N LEU A 345 2.82 -4.75 29.02
CA LEU A 345 1.91 -3.79 29.65
C LEU A 345 0.52 -4.42 29.65
N SER A 346 0.04 -4.80 30.83
CA SER A 346 -1.28 -5.41 30.96
C SER A 346 -2.41 -4.38 30.72
N SER A 347 -3.62 -4.87 30.47
CA SER A 347 -4.81 -4.05 30.24
C SER A 347 -5.18 -3.14 31.43
N ASP A 348 -4.69 -3.42 32.64
CA ASP A 348 -4.79 -2.57 33.84
C ASP A 348 -3.53 -1.71 34.08
N HIS A 349 -2.71 -1.52 33.05
CA HIS A 349 -1.50 -0.67 33.03
C HIS A 349 -0.41 -1.10 34.02
N GLN A 350 -0.28 -2.40 34.29
CA GLN A 350 0.84 -2.94 35.06
C GLN A 350 1.93 -3.46 34.13
N TRP A 351 3.18 -3.09 34.41
CA TRP A 351 4.33 -3.55 33.65
C TRP A 351 4.92 -4.84 34.24
N THR A 352 5.22 -5.80 33.37
CA THR A 352 5.99 -7.01 33.68
C THR A 352 7.22 -7.08 32.81
N ASP A 353 8.36 -7.40 33.40
CA ASP A 353 9.64 -7.56 32.69
C ASP A 353 9.84 -9.03 32.30
N HIS A 354 10.02 -9.27 31.01
CA HIS A 354 10.33 -10.55 30.38
C HIS A 354 11.70 -10.50 29.69
N HIS A 355 12.66 -9.82 30.30
CA HIS A 355 14.01 -9.68 29.75
C HIS A 355 14.64 -11.04 29.41
N GLN A 356 15.23 -11.16 28.22
CA GLN A 356 15.86 -12.37 27.71
C GLN A 356 17.30 -12.07 27.29
N ASP A 357 18.27 -12.78 27.86
CA ASP A 357 19.71 -12.63 27.55
C ASP A 357 20.02 -12.92 26.06
N LEU A 358 19.25 -13.80 25.40
CA LEU A 358 19.39 -14.10 23.98
C LEU A 358 19.07 -12.90 23.07
N LEU A 359 18.40 -11.87 23.59
CA LEU A 359 18.11 -10.63 22.89
C LEU A 359 19.19 -9.56 23.07
N THR A 360 20.33 -9.90 23.68
CA THR A 360 21.41 -8.95 23.95
C THR A 360 22.65 -9.20 23.11
N ASP A 361 23.44 -8.15 22.90
CA ASP A 361 24.78 -8.20 22.34
C ASP A 361 25.83 -8.58 23.39
N GLU A 362 27.09 -8.68 22.99
CA GLU A 362 28.22 -8.98 23.89
C GLU A 362 28.44 -7.94 25.00
N SER A 363 27.91 -6.72 24.83
CA SER A 363 27.97 -5.63 25.82
C SER A 363 26.77 -5.65 26.79
N GLY A 364 25.84 -6.58 26.62
CA GLY A 364 24.61 -6.71 27.39
C GLY A 364 23.55 -5.65 27.03
N ASN A 365 23.64 -5.01 25.84
CA ASN A 365 22.60 -4.16 25.31
C ASN A 365 21.65 -4.99 24.46
N THR A 366 20.37 -4.66 24.50
CA THR A 366 19.37 -5.29 23.63
C THR A 366 19.70 -5.02 22.18
N LEU A 367 19.47 -6.02 21.31
CA LEU A 367 19.71 -5.95 19.88
C LEU A 367 19.02 -4.72 19.25
N PRO A 368 19.66 -4.07 18.25
CA PRO A 368 19.25 -2.73 17.83
C PRO A 368 18.06 -2.69 16.88
N GLY A 369 17.70 -3.79 16.25
CA GLY A 369 16.67 -3.82 15.21
C GLY A 369 15.47 -4.72 15.52
N LEU A 370 15.11 -4.90 16.79
CA LEU A 370 13.98 -5.75 17.20
C LEU A 370 12.67 -5.14 16.77
N ARG A 371 11.94 -5.80 15.83
CA ARG A 371 10.71 -5.29 15.21
C ARG A 371 9.83 -6.37 14.60
N ASN A 372 8.74 -5.94 13.95
CA ASN A 372 7.80 -6.78 13.21
C ASN A 372 7.26 -7.94 14.05
N MET A 373 6.49 -7.60 15.10
CA MET A 373 5.90 -8.56 16.03
C MET A 373 4.61 -9.14 15.48
N MET A 374 4.44 -10.46 15.60
CA MET A 374 3.18 -11.15 15.39
C MET A 374 2.97 -12.25 16.43
N ILE A 375 1.71 -12.62 16.70
CA ILE A 375 1.37 -13.81 17.48
C ILE A 375 0.75 -14.81 16.51
N ASP A 376 1.32 -16.02 16.44
CA ASP A 376 0.82 -17.06 15.56
C ASP A 376 -0.44 -17.75 16.13
N SER A 377 -1.05 -18.62 15.34
CA SER A 377 -2.27 -19.34 15.75
C SER A 377 -2.06 -20.34 16.90
N ARG A 378 -0.82 -20.58 17.33
CA ARG A 378 -0.45 -21.45 18.48
C ARG A 378 -0.24 -20.62 19.74
N GLY A 379 -0.19 -19.28 19.63
CA GLY A 379 0.07 -18.36 20.72
C GLY A 379 1.55 -18.04 20.93
N LEU A 380 2.44 -18.37 19.99
CA LEU A 380 3.84 -17.95 20.04
C LEU A 380 4.00 -16.53 19.53
N LEU A 381 4.75 -15.71 20.25
CA LEU A 381 5.12 -14.37 19.84
C LEU A 381 6.38 -14.43 18.97
N TRP A 382 6.29 -13.94 17.74
CA TRP A 382 7.37 -13.90 16.77
C TRP A 382 7.83 -12.49 16.51
N PHE A 383 9.12 -12.29 16.29
CA PHE A 383 9.71 -11.01 15.88
C PHE A 383 11.09 -11.20 15.23
N VAL A 384 11.63 -10.17 14.64
CA VAL A 384 12.91 -10.18 13.93
C VAL A 384 13.90 -9.19 14.53
N ASN A 385 15.20 -9.42 14.36
CA ASN A 385 16.25 -8.41 14.50
C ASN A 385 16.71 -8.00 13.10
N ASN A 386 16.19 -6.87 12.62
CA ASN A 386 16.57 -6.30 11.33
C ASN A 386 17.83 -5.44 11.49
N ASN A 387 18.97 -6.12 11.61
CA ASN A 387 20.27 -5.47 11.74
C ASN A 387 21.40 -6.37 11.22
N TRP A 388 22.32 -5.79 10.47
CA TRP A 388 23.41 -6.48 9.78
C TRP A 388 24.41 -7.19 10.72
N GLN A 389 24.55 -6.76 11.96
CA GLN A 389 25.49 -7.37 12.93
C GLN A 389 24.98 -8.70 13.48
N ASN A 390 23.68 -8.81 13.69
CA ASN A 390 23.04 -9.98 14.29
C ASN A 390 21.70 -10.28 13.60
N PRO A 391 21.66 -10.56 12.28
CA PRO A 391 20.42 -10.87 11.60
C PRO A 391 19.82 -12.16 12.19
N ALA A 392 18.60 -12.09 12.69
CA ALA A 392 17.94 -13.22 13.32
C ALA A 392 16.42 -13.03 13.34
N PHE A 393 15.71 -14.12 13.58
CA PHE A 393 14.32 -14.08 14.01
C PHE A 393 14.13 -14.93 15.26
N PHE A 394 13.04 -14.71 15.97
CA PHE A 394 12.81 -15.25 17.29
C PHE A 394 11.38 -15.76 17.43
N SER A 395 11.19 -16.81 18.24
CA SER A 395 9.88 -17.20 18.77
C SER A 395 9.92 -17.21 20.28
N TYR A 396 8.91 -16.64 20.91
CA TYR A 396 8.77 -16.57 22.35
C TYR A 396 7.46 -17.22 22.80
N ASP A 397 7.58 -18.25 23.64
CA ASP A 397 6.46 -18.88 24.33
C ASP A 397 6.11 -18.06 25.56
N MET A 398 5.07 -17.24 25.44
CA MET A 398 4.59 -16.32 26.48
C MET A 398 4.10 -17.05 27.75
N GLN A 399 3.71 -18.33 27.64
CA GLN A 399 3.19 -19.10 28.78
C GLN A 399 4.31 -19.72 29.61
N ASN A 400 5.38 -20.17 28.94
CA ASN A 400 6.48 -20.91 29.57
C ASN A 400 7.74 -20.05 29.75
N ASP A 401 7.74 -18.78 29.28
CA ASP A 401 8.90 -17.87 29.30
C ASP A 401 10.11 -18.45 28.58
N ILE A 402 9.91 -19.02 27.38
CA ILE A 402 10.95 -19.66 26.58
C ILE A 402 11.17 -18.90 25.28
N LEU A 403 12.36 -18.34 25.10
CA LEU A 403 12.78 -17.71 23.86
C LEU A 403 13.68 -18.65 23.05
N LEU A 404 13.36 -18.78 21.76
CA LEU A 404 14.20 -19.45 20.76
C LEU A 404 14.75 -18.42 19.78
N LYS A 405 16.04 -18.52 19.45
CA LYS A 405 16.73 -17.67 18.47
C LYS A 405 17.12 -18.49 17.25
N TYR A 406 16.88 -17.93 16.07
CA TYR A 406 17.23 -18.50 14.78
C TYR A 406 18.09 -17.51 13.98
N ASP A 407 19.39 -17.76 13.87
CA ASP A 407 20.37 -16.90 13.22
C ASP A 407 21.23 -17.65 12.18
N THR A 408 20.85 -18.89 11.87
CA THR A 408 21.53 -19.71 10.87
C THR A 408 20.58 -20.04 9.72
N PHE A 409 20.91 -19.54 8.53
CA PHE A 409 20.06 -19.65 7.34
C PHE A 409 20.56 -20.77 6.42
N ILE A 410 20.36 -22.03 6.84
CA ILE A 410 20.66 -23.23 6.05
C ILE A 410 19.32 -23.78 5.53
N ASN A 411 19.22 -23.97 4.21
CA ASN A 411 18.02 -24.51 3.61
C ASN A 411 17.97 -26.05 3.60
N GLN A 412 16.87 -26.62 3.13
CA GLN A 412 16.62 -28.08 3.03
C GLN A 412 17.65 -28.84 2.19
N ASP A 413 18.44 -28.17 1.34
CA ASP A 413 19.49 -28.77 0.54
C ASP A 413 20.87 -28.65 1.19
N GLY A 414 20.93 -28.12 2.42
CA GLY A 414 22.18 -27.87 3.16
C GLY A 414 22.95 -26.64 2.65
N LEU A 415 22.34 -25.79 1.81
CA LEU A 415 22.96 -24.56 1.35
C LEU A 415 22.84 -23.48 2.42
N LYS A 416 24.00 -22.96 2.85
CA LYS A 416 24.08 -21.80 3.74
C LYS A 416 23.88 -20.54 2.93
N ASN A 417 22.89 -19.72 3.31
CA ASN A 417 22.62 -18.43 2.72
C ASN A 417 23.24 -17.33 3.59
N GLU A 418 23.89 -16.36 2.95
CA GLU A 418 24.39 -15.17 3.63
C GLU A 418 23.24 -14.17 3.72
N VAL A 419 22.64 -14.07 4.91
CA VAL A 419 21.57 -13.12 5.22
C VAL A 419 22.14 -11.98 6.04
N THR A 420 21.92 -10.77 5.59
CA THR A 420 22.35 -9.53 6.27
C THR A 420 21.20 -8.84 6.99
N TRP A 421 19.99 -8.96 6.43
CA TRP A 421 18.79 -8.32 6.95
C TRP A 421 17.62 -9.29 7.03
N VAL A 422 16.93 -9.30 8.16
CA VAL A 422 15.66 -10.00 8.36
C VAL A 422 14.59 -8.96 8.60
N TYR A 423 13.67 -8.81 7.64
CA TYR A 423 12.75 -7.68 7.62
C TYR A 423 11.40 -7.97 8.27
N CYS A 424 10.83 -9.13 7.97
CA CYS A 424 9.46 -9.45 8.37
C CYS A 424 9.23 -10.93 8.61
N ILE A 425 8.16 -11.23 9.34
CA ILE A 425 7.72 -12.59 9.66
C ILE A 425 6.19 -12.64 9.64
N THR A 426 5.60 -13.72 9.11
CA THR A 426 4.15 -13.92 9.06
C THR A 426 3.77 -15.39 9.03
N GLU A 427 2.53 -15.72 9.46
CA GLU A 427 1.94 -17.06 9.39
C GLU A 427 1.02 -17.16 8.17
N ASP A 428 1.12 -18.27 7.39
CA ASP A 428 0.16 -18.55 6.32
C ASP A 428 -1.07 -19.35 6.83
N LYS A 429 -2.07 -19.54 5.97
CA LYS A 429 -3.32 -20.24 6.36
C LYS A 429 -3.12 -21.74 6.60
N GLU A 430 -2.00 -22.33 6.15
CA GLU A 430 -1.60 -23.71 6.45
C GLU A 430 -0.79 -23.82 7.73
N LYS A 431 -0.54 -22.70 8.43
CA LYS A 431 0.20 -22.58 9.69
C LYS A 431 1.72 -22.72 9.54
N ASN A 432 2.26 -22.48 8.34
CA ASN A 432 3.68 -22.32 8.13
C ASN A 432 4.11 -20.88 8.47
N ILE A 433 5.34 -20.68 8.90
CA ILE A 433 5.89 -19.36 9.21
C ILE A 433 6.80 -18.92 8.07
N TRP A 434 6.53 -17.77 7.50
CA TRP A 434 7.31 -17.16 6.44
C TRP A 434 8.19 -16.03 6.97
N ILE A 435 9.44 -15.99 6.53
CA ILE A 435 10.45 -15.02 6.93
C ILE A 435 10.94 -14.30 5.68
N GLY A 436 10.85 -12.95 5.66
CA GLY A 436 11.37 -12.11 4.59
C GLY A 436 12.79 -11.62 4.92
N THR A 437 13.73 -11.85 4.00
CA THR A 437 15.13 -11.47 4.14
C THR A 437 15.66 -10.77 2.89
N ASP A 438 16.88 -10.26 2.93
CA ASP A 438 17.60 -9.73 1.74
C ASP A 438 18.08 -10.84 0.77
N ALA A 439 18.07 -12.10 1.19
CA ALA A 439 18.39 -13.27 0.36
C ALA A 439 17.13 -13.93 -0.28
N GLY A 440 15.94 -13.38 -0.05
CA GLY A 440 14.65 -13.92 -0.44
C GLY A 440 13.83 -14.43 0.74
N PRO A 441 12.67 -15.07 0.49
CA PRO A 441 11.84 -15.62 1.54
C PRO A 441 12.31 -17.01 1.97
N PHE A 442 12.18 -17.28 3.29
CA PHE A 442 12.31 -18.60 3.89
C PHE A 442 11.00 -19.00 4.55
N MET A 443 10.79 -20.29 4.74
CA MET A 443 9.60 -20.84 5.40
C MET A 443 10.00 -21.89 6.44
N ILE A 444 9.31 -21.90 7.59
CA ILE A 444 9.30 -22.99 8.55
C ILE A 444 8.02 -23.78 8.36
N GLU A 445 8.15 -25.08 8.13
CA GLU A 445 6.98 -25.95 8.06
C GLU A 445 6.26 -26.02 9.42
N LYS A 446 4.94 -26.05 9.40
CA LYS A 446 4.08 -26.10 10.60
C LYS A 446 4.46 -27.19 11.60
N SER A 447 5.06 -28.28 11.14
CA SER A 447 5.53 -29.40 11.98
C SER A 447 6.78 -29.10 12.78
N GLU A 448 7.57 -28.08 12.38
CA GLU A 448 8.82 -27.69 13.02
C GLU A 448 8.70 -26.40 13.87
N VAL A 449 7.54 -25.73 13.80
CA VAL A 449 7.30 -24.49 14.55
C VAL A 449 7.43 -24.72 16.06
N GLY A 450 8.19 -23.85 16.74
CA GLY A 450 8.47 -23.93 18.18
C GLY A 450 9.57 -24.89 18.56
N GLN A 451 10.27 -25.52 17.60
CA GLN A 451 11.44 -26.37 17.87
C GLN A 451 12.73 -25.54 17.82
N SER A 452 13.72 -25.92 18.62
CA SER A 452 15.04 -25.27 18.62
C SER A 452 15.87 -25.61 17.37
N ASN A 453 15.65 -26.76 16.78
CA ASN A 453 16.30 -27.20 15.53
C ASN A 453 15.24 -27.26 14.43
N ILE A 454 15.35 -26.37 13.48
CA ILE A 454 14.41 -26.26 12.32
C ILE A 454 15.18 -26.38 11.01
N THR A 455 14.50 -26.80 9.97
CA THR A 455 14.98 -26.77 8.59
C THR A 455 14.28 -25.66 7.83
N LEU A 456 15.02 -24.61 7.45
CA LEU A 456 14.45 -23.54 6.64
C LEU A 456 14.18 -24.03 5.21
N GLN A 457 12.96 -23.85 4.75
CA GLN A 457 12.58 -24.19 3.39
C GLN A 457 12.75 -22.96 2.48
N GLN A 458 13.49 -23.11 1.39
CA GLN A 458 13.42 -22.22 0.23
C GLN A 458 12.66 -22.95 -0.86
N ILE A 459 11.49 -22.43 -1.23
CA ILE A 459 10.61 -23.07 -2.20
C ILE A 459 11.30 -23.16 -3.56
N LYS A 460 11.28 -24.34 -4.18
CA LYS A 460 11.83 -24.58 -5.52
C LYS A 460 10.75 -24.38 -6.58
N VAL A 461 10.96 -23.44 -7.48
CA VAL A 461 10.06 -23.15 -8.60
C VAL A 461 10.66 -23.69 -9.89
N PRO A 462 9.96 -24.56 -10.64
CA PRO A 462 10.43 -25.05 -11.94
C PRO A 462 10.72 -23.93 -12.92
N ARG A 463 11.82 -24.02 -13.67
CA ARG A 463 12.17 -22.99 -14.68
C ARG A 463 11.23 -22.93 -15.86
N ASN A 464 10.53 -24.02 -16.18
CA ASN A 464 9.64 -24.15 -17.35
C ASN A 464 10.33 -23.84 -18.70
N ASP A 465 11.64 -24.03 -18.77
CA ASP A 465 12.51 -23.81 -19.95
C ASP A 465 12.81 -25.10 -20.72
N GLY A 466 12.10 -26.19 -20.40
CA GLY A 466 12.31 -27.53 -20.95
C GLY A 466 13.41 -28.34 -20.24
N THR A 467 14.04 -27.79 -19.20
CA THR A 467 14.95 -28.51 -18.32
C THR A 467 14.22 -28.99 -17.06
N ASN A 468 14.86 -29.91 -16.30
CA ASN A 468 14.38 -30.32 -14.98
C ASN A 468 14.98 -29.47 -13.84
N TYR A 469 15.48 -28.26 -14.15
CA TYR A 469 16.03 -27.36 -13.15
C TYR A 469 14.94 -26.53 -12.47
N ALA A 470 15.18 -26.17 -11.24
CA ALA A 470 14.37 -25.25 -10.45
C ALA A 470 15.26 -24.16 -9.84
N ASP A 471 14.69 -22.97 -9.70
CA ASP A 471 15.30 -21.89 -8.95
C ASP A 471 14.60 -21.76 -7.59
N TYR A 472 15.26 -21.14 -6.61
CA TYR A 472 14.58 -20.80 -5.37
C TYR A 472 13.68 -19.59 -5.58
N LEU A 473 12.47 -19.64 -5.04
CA LEU A 473 11.47 -18.58 -5.12
C LEU A 473 12.06 -17.24 -4.65
N LEU A 474 12.00 -16.23 -5.51
CA LEU A 474 12.47 -14.86 -5.25
C LEU A 474 13.87 -14.79 -4.64
N SER A 475 14.78 -15.71 -5.01
CA SER A 475 16.16 -15.73 -4.50
C SER A 475 16.87 -14.42 -4.81
N GLY A 476 17.49 -13.80 -3.78
CA GLY A 476 18.19 -12.53 -3.90
C GLY A 476 17.28 -11.29 -4.00
N VAL A 477 15.96 -11.47 -3.88
CA VAL A 477 15.02 -10.34 -3.75
C VAL A 477 14.90 -9.97 -2.27
N SER A 478 15.11 -8.71 -1.96
CA SER A 478 15.01 -8.17 -0.60
C SER A 478 13.53 -8.00 -0.20
N ILE A 479 13.00 -8.94 0.60
CA ILE A 479 11.58 -9.02 0.97
C ILE A 479 11.31 -8.17 2.22
N SER A 480 10.71 -7.02 2.03
CA SER A 480 10.41 -6.04 3.10
C SER A 480 9.15 -6.35 3.90
N SER A 481 8.13 -6.93 3.27
CA SER A 481 6.84 -7.23 3.91
C SER A 481 6.15 -8.39 3.21
N ILE A 482 5.36 -9.18 3.95
CA ILE A 482 4.59 -10.32 3.43
C ILE A 482 3.17 -10.23 3.95
N ALA A 483 2.17 -10.36 3.05
CA ALA A 483 0.76 -10.47 3.42
C ALA A 483 0.13 -11.70 2.78
N ILE A 484 -0.72 -12.39 3.53
CA ILE A 484 -1.42 -13.60 3.10
C ILE A 484 -2.86 -13.26 2.78
N ASP A 485 -3.31 -13.56 1.57
CA ASP A 485 -4.67 -13.29 1.15
C ASP A 485 -5.67 -14.39 1.52
N GLY A 486 -6.95 -14.16 1.24
CA GLY A 486 -8.02 -15.11 1.54
C GLY A 486 -7.86 -16.48 0.88
N GLY A 487 -7.16 -16.55 -0.26
CA GLY A 487 -6.83 -17.78 -0.99
C GLY A 487 -5.53 -18.46 -0.58
N ASN A 488 -4.89 -18.03 0.51
CA ASN A 488 -3.55 -18.46 0.94
C ASN A 488 -2.43 -18.15 -0.06
N ARG A 489 -2.66 -17.19 -0.98
CA ARG A 489 -1.59 -16.68 -1.85
C ARG A 489 -0.76 -15.69 -1.06
N LYS A 490 0.49 -15.51 -1.47
CA LYS A 490 1.48 -14.68 -0.77
C LYS A 490 1.77 -13.44 -1.58
N TRP A 491 1.47 -12.28 -1.02
CA TRP A 491 1.95 -11.00 -1.52
C TRP A 491 3.29 -10.70 -0.87
N PHE A 492 4.33 -10.64 -1.68
CA PHE A 492 5.67 -10.23 -1.26
C PHE A 492 5.93 -8.81 -1.74
N ALA A 493 6.15 -7.90 -0.81
CA ALA A 493 6.68 -6.57 -1.07
C ALA A 493 8.20 -6.60 -1.00
N SER A 494 8.89 -5.78 -1.77
CA SER A 494 10.34 -5.79 -1.84
C SER A 494 10.97 -4.40 -1.81
N ASN A 495 12.24 -4.36 -1.43
CA ASN A 495 13.08 -3.18 -1.60
C ASN A 495 13.70 -3.21 -3.00
N GLY A 496 13.14 -2.44 -3.95
CA GLY A 496 13.69 -2.22 -5.28
C GLY A 496 13.22 -3.16 -6.38
N SER A 497 12.32 -4.13 -6.10
CA SER A 497 11.80 -5.06 -7.12
C SER A 497 10.27 -5.06 -7.22
N GLY A 498 9.60 -4.11 -6.55
CA GLY A 498 8.15 -3.98 -6.55
C GLY A 498 7.43 -5.05 -5.72
N ALA A 499 6.27 -5.50 -6.17
CA ALA A 499 5.42 -6.47 -5.48
C ALA A 499 5.21 -7.74 -6.31
N PHE A 500 5.16 -8.88 -5.64
CA PHE A 500 4.92 -10.18 -6.25
C PHE A 500 3.69 -10.84 -5.61
N LEU A 501 2.83 -11.44 -6.43
CA LEU A 501 1.79 -12.36 -5.97
C LEU A 501 2.18 -13.78 -6.38
N ILE A 502 2.31 -14.65 -5.38
CA ILE A 502 2.64 -16.05 -5.55
C ILE A 502 1.42 -16.92 -5.23
N SER A 503 1.20 -17.98 -6.00
CA SER A 503 0.10 -18.92 -5.84
C SER A 503 0.07 -19.59 -4.46
N ALA A 504 -1.07 -20.17 -4.09
CA ALA A 504 -1.26 -20.82 -2.79
C ALA A 504 -0.29 -22.00 -2.57
N ASP A 505 0.01 -22.75 -3.65
CA ASP A 505 0.98 -23.85 -3.65
C ASP A 505 2.45 -23.41 -3.78
N ASN A 506 2.70 -22.10 -3.87
CA ASN A 506 4.00 -21.46 -3.97
C ASN A 506 4.78 -21.74 -5.29
N LEU A 507 4.17 -22.31 -6.31
CA LEU A 507 4.86 -22.75 -7.52
C LEU A 507 4.72 -21.78 -8.71
N GLU A 508 3.77 -20.85 -8.66
CA GLU A 508 3.47 -19.92 -9.74
C GLU A 508 3.57 -18.47 -9.27
N GLN A 509 4.28 -17.65 -10.04
CA GLN A 509 4.25 -16.19 -9.91
C GLN A 509 3.07 -15.66 -10.73
N ILE A 510 2.00 -15.26 -10.04
CA ILE A 510 0.76 -14.74 -10.66
C ILE A 510 0.96 -13.31 -11.15
N HIS A 511 1.56 -12.46 -10.30
CA HIS A 511 1.87 -11.08 -10.63
C HIS A 511 3.29 -10.71 -10.22
N ASN A 512 3.89 -9.81 -11.00
CA ASN A 512 5.03 -9.00 -10.62
C ASN A 512 4.70 -7.57 -11.02
N PHE A 513 4.37 -6.73 -10.06
CA PHE A 513 4.09 -5.32 -10.24
C PHE A 513 5.32 -4.48 -9.96
N THR A 514 5.70 -3.67 -10.92
CA THR A 514 6.75 -2.66 -10.80
C THR A 514 6.20 -1.30 -11.23
N LYS A 515 6.90 -0.24 -10.85
CA LYS A 515 6.62 1.13 -11.32
C LYS A 515 6.56 1.22 -12.86
N ALA A 516 7.35 0.39 -13.55
CA ALA A 516 7.45 0.40 -15.01
C ALA A 516 6.29 -0.33 -15.72
N ASN A 517 5.70 -1.37 -15.10
CA ASN A 517 4.69 -2.21 -15.74
C ASN A 517 3.28 -2.11 -15.12
N SER A 518 3.11 -1.28 -14.08
CA SER A 518 1.85 -1.13 -13.36
C SER A 518 1.64 0.31 -12.88
N LYS A 519 0.57 0.54 -12.11
CA LYS A 519 0.30 1.82 -11.44
C LYS A 519 0.94 1.91 -10.05
N LEU A 520 1.80 0.98 -9.71
CA LEU A 520 2.59 1.03 -8.48
C LEU A 520 3.39 2.35 -8.40
N ILE A 521 3.41 2.98 -7.23
CA ILE A 521 4.05 4.29 -7.04
C ILE A 521 5.56 4.14 -6.99
N SER A 522 6.07 3.15 -6.25
CA SER A 522 7.50 2.89 -6.05
C SER A 522 7.82 1.40 -6.11
N ASP A 523 9.01 1.05 -6.57
CA ASP A 523 9.54 -0.31 -6.47
C ASP A 523 10.09 -0.64 -5.07
N ASN A 524 10.27 0.40 -4.22
CA ASN A 524 10.62 0.27 -2.81
C ASN A 524 9.34 0.26 -1.96
N ILE A 525 8.86 -0.91 -1.61
CA ILE A 525 7.64 -1.05 -0.82
C ILE A 525 8.03 -1.40 0.61
N THR A 526 7.60 -0.59 1.57
CA THR A 526 7.93 -0.77 2.99
C THR A 526 6.95 -1.70 3.70
N SER A 527 5.67 -1.68 3.29
CA SER A 527 4.62 -2.49 3.90
C SER A 527 3.54 -2.87 2.90
N VAL A 528 3.02 -4.08 3.01
CA VAL A 528 1.84 -4.55 2.30
C VAL A 528 0.80 -5.04 3.30
N SER A 529 -0.47 -4.63 3.11
CA SER A 529 -1.60 -5.11 3.91
C SER A 529 -2.83 -5.33 3.02
N ILE A 530 -3.79 -6.09 3.52
CA ILE A 530 -4.93 -6.54 2.72
C ILE A 530 -6.23 -6.24 3.49
N ASN A 531 -7.21 -5.68 2.78
CA ASN A 531 -8.58 -5.66 3.25
C ASN A 531 -9.20 -7.04 3.02
N PRO A 532 -9.46 -7.84 4.05
CA PRO A 532 -9.93 -9.21 3.87
C PRO A 532 -11.34 -9.28 3.27
N LYS A 533 -12.15 -8.22 3.39
CA LYS A 533 -13.52 -8.18 2.87
C LYS A 533 -13.59 -7.84 1.38
N SER A 534 -12.81 -6.86 0.94
CA SER A 534 -12.81 -6.43 -0.48
C SER A 534 -11.78 -7.18 -1.33
N GLY A 535 -10.71 -7.71 -0.73
CA GLY A 535 -9.54 -8.24 -1.42
C GLY A 535 -8.60 -7.14 -1.91
N GLU A 536 -8.79 -5.89 -1.47
CA GLU A 536 -7.93 -4.77 -1.81
C GLU A 536 -6.59 -4.88 -1.09
N VAL A 537 -5.51 -4.81 -1.86
CA VAL A 537 -4.13 -4.93 -1.40
C VAL A 537 -3.50 -3.54 -1.42
N PHE A 538 -3.00 -3.11 -0.29
CA PHE A 538 -2.40 -1.80 -0.07
C PHE A 538 -0.88 -1.89 -0.08
N PHE A 539 -0.23 -1.02 -0.85
CA PHE A 539 1.23 -0.94 -0.96
C PHE A 539 1.70 0.43 -0.47
N LEU A 540 2.48 0.43 0.59
CA LEU A 540 3.05 1.63 1.19
C LEU A 540 4.51 1.80 0.76
N SER A 541 4.90 3.03 0.49
CA SER A 541 6.27 3.41 0.17
C SER A 541 6.61 4.79 0.74
N ASP A 542 7.85 5.17 0.68
CA ASP A 542 8.32 6.52 1.02
C ASP A 542 7.90 7.60 -0.02
N GLU A 543 7.42 7.16 -1.19
CA GLU A 543 6.92 8.05 -2.26
C GLU A 543 5.39 8.18 -2.28
N GLY A 544 4.68 7.48 -1.40
CA GLY A 544 3.22 7.51 -1.32
C GLY A 544 2.58 6.14 -1.14
N PHE A 545 1.29 6.10 -1.35
CA PHE A 545 0.44 4.97 -1.04
C PHE A 545 -0.53 4.68 -2.19
N CYS A 546 -0.63 3.41 -2.59
CA CYS A 546 -1.58 2.95 -3.60
C CYS A 546 -2.19 1.60 -3.23
N SER A 547 -3.27 1.25 -3.90
CA SER A 547 -3.89 -0.07 -3.76
C SER A 547 -4.22 -0.72 -5.10
N TYR A 548 -4.36 -2.04 -5.04
CA TYR A 548 -4.79 -2.90 -6.15
C TYR A 548 -5.93 -3.80 -5.67
N LEU A 549 -7.06 -3.80 -6.40
CA LEU A 549 -8.17 -4.68 -6.09
C LEU A 549 -7.91 -6.07 -6.65
N SER A 550 -7.53 -6.99 -5.76
CA SER A 550 -7.25 -8.39 -6.06
C SER A 550 -8.53 -9.21 -6.18
N ASP A 551 -8.38 -10.44 -6.68
CA ASP A 551 -9.45 -11.41 -6.89
C ASP A 551 -9.60 -12.43 -5.74
N ALA A 552 -9.07 -12.13 -4.54
CA ALA A 552 -9.19 -12.99 -3.36
C ALA A 552 -9.71 -12.20 -2.15
N THR A 553 -10.75 -12.73 -1.52
CA THR A 553 -11.30 -12.21 -0.26
C THR A 553 -11.25 -13.29 0.82
N GLU A 554 -11.46 -12.91 2.07
CA GLU A 554 -11.59 -13.90 3.16
C GLU A 554 -12.78 -14.83 2.88
N PRO A 555 -12.61 -16.16 2.99
CA PRO A 555 -13.65 -17.12 2.71
C PRO A 555 -14.72 -17.13 3.82
N ASN A 556 -15.97 -17.41 3.43
CA ASN A 556 -17.04 -17.68 4.38
C ASN A 556 -17.01 -19.15 4.82
N GLU A 557 -17.36 -19.40 6.06
CA GLU A 557 -17.51 -20.78 6.57
C GLU A 557 -18.61 -21.54 5.82
N ASN A 558 -19.72 -20.86 5.48
CA ASN A 558 -20.87 -21.44 4.85
C ASN A 558 -21.36 -20.61 3.65
N MET A 559 -21.68 -21.28 2.56
CA MET A 559 -22.28 -20.68 1.36
C MET A 559 -23.82 -20.77 1.46
N THR A 560 -24.48 -19.60 1.58
CA THR A 560 -25.93 -19.49 1.67
C THR A 560 -26.49 -18.64 0.53
N LYS A 561 -27.81 -18.63 0.36
CA LYS A 561 -28.46 -17.77 -0.64
C LYS A 561 -28.31 -16.27 -0.35
N ASP A 562 -28.07 -15.93 0.91
CA ASP A 562 -28.02 -14.54 1.37
C ASP A 562 -26.60 -13.97 1.24
N ASN A 563 -25.56 -14.82 1.29
CA ASN A 563 -24.17 -14.35 1.23
C ASN A 563 -23.47 -14.62 -0.10
N VAL A 564 -23.99 -15.52 -0.96
CA VAL A 564 -23.39 -15.78 -2.29
C VAL A 564 -24.16 -15.03 -3.38
N TRP A 565 -23.49 -14.09 -4.02
CA TRP A 565 -24.05 -13.27 -5.09
C TRP A 565 -22.98 -12.90 -6.13
N ALA A 566 -23.38 -12.33 -7.26
CA ALA A 566 -22.47 -11.94 -8.32
C ALA A 566 -22.66 -10.47 -8.72
N TYR A 567 -21.56 -9.83 -9.10
CA TYR A 567 -21.56 -8.46 -9.63
C TYR A 567 -20.53 -8.28 -10.76
N PRO A 568 -20.80 -7.31 -11.69
CA PRO A 568 -22.04 -6.58 -11.84
C PRO A 568 -23.19 -7.52 -12.25
N ASN A 569 -24.41 -7.21 -11.82
CA ASN A 569 -25.57 -8.01 -12.20
C ASN A 569 -26.81 -7.11 -12.30
N PRO A 570 -27.31 -6.77 -13.50
CA PRO A 570 -26.93 -7.36 -14.81
C PRO A 570 -25.56 -6.90 -15.32
N VAL A 571 -24.92 -7.75 -16.13
CA VAL A 571 -23.73 -7.40 -16.92
C VAL A 571 -24.19 -6.70 -18.18
N THR A 572 -23.79 -5.46 -18.37
CA THR A 572 -24.20 -4.61 -19.51
C THR A 572 -23.34 -4.86 -20.76
N PRO A 573 -23.80 -4.46 -21.98
CA PRO A 573 -23.03 -4.66 -23.21
C PRO A 573 -21.62 -4.06 -23.20
N ASN A 574 -21.47 -2.91 -22.57
CA ASN A 574 -20.20 -2.17 -22.53
C ASN A 574 -19.27 -2.62 -21.40
N TYR A 575 -19.70 -3.57 -20.56
CA TYR A 575 -18.87 -4.09 -19.50
C TYR A 575 -17.86 -5.10 -20.03
N THR A 576 -16.57 -4.81 -19.90
CA THR A 576 -15.46 -5.64 -20.38
C THR A 576 -14.67 -6.29 -19.26
N GLY A 577 -15.01 -5.98 -18.00
CA GLY A 577 -14.32 -6.48 -16.83
C GLY A 577 -14.71 -7.89 -16.40
N LEU A 578 -14.10 -8.33 -15.29
CA LEU A 578 -14.40 -9.62 -14.68
C LEU A 578 -15.72 -9.56 -13.90
N ILE A 579 -16.55 -10.57 -14.07
CA ILE A 579 -17.75 -10.78 -13.28
C ILE A 579 -17.33 -11.54 -12.03
N THR A 580 -17.57 -10.98 -10.86
CA THR A 580 -17.14 -11.55 -9.58
C THR A 580 -18.31 -12.25 -8.89
N VAL A 581 -18.10 -13.47 -8.46
CA VAL A 581 -18.97 -14.22 -7.53
C VAL A 581 -18.31 -14.17 -6.16
N THR A 582 -18.99 -13.65 -5.15
CA THR A 582 -18.47 -13.47 -3.80
C THR A 582 -19.26 -14.25 -2.77
N GLY A 583 -18.75 -14.33 -1.53
CA GLY A 583 -19.40 -15.05 -0.42
C GLY A 583 -19.14 -16.55 -0.42
N LEU A 584 -18.10 -16.99 -1.13
CA LEU A 584 -17.72 -18.40 -1.26
C LEU A 584 -16.94 -18.90 -0.04
N SER A 585 -16.90 -20.21 0.16
CA SER A 585 -16.00 -20.87 1.10
C SER A 585 -14.62 -21.08 0.47
N PHE A 586 -13.61 -21.37 1.29
CA PHE A 586 -12.26 -21.64 0.84
C PHE A 586 -12.22 -22.78 -0.18
N ASP A 587 -11.51 -22.56 -1.29
CA ASP A 587 -11.30 -23.51 -2.37
C ASP A 587 -12.61 -24.20 -2.88
N ALA A 588 -13.70 -23.42 -2.94
CA ALA A 588 -15.00 -23.92 -3.37
C ALA A 588 -15.02 -24.20 -4.88
N ASP A 589 -15.64 -25.30 -5.29
CA ASP A 589 -15.95 -25.57 -6.68
C ASP A 589 -17.04 -24.62 -7.18
N VAL A 590 -16.82 -23.97 -8.32
CA VAL A 590 -17.77 -23.07 -8.98
C VAL A 590 -18.01 -23.52 -10.40
N LYS A 591 -19.29 -23.68 -10.76
CA LYS A 591 -19.73 -24.00 -12.14
C LYS A 591 -20.74 -22.98 -12.62
N ILE A 592 -20.48 -22.40 -13.78
CA ILE A 592 -21.39 -21.50 -14.47
C ILE A 592 -22.07 -22.28 -15.60
N THR A 593 -23.40 -22.30 -15.57
CA THR A 593 -24.19 -23.04 -16.58
C THR A 593 -25.22 -22.13 -17.23
N ALA A 594 -25.55 -22.41 -18.48
CA ALA A 594 -26.72 -21.82 -19.12
C ALA A 594 -28.02 -22.35 -18.47
N SER A 595 -29.16 -21.71 -18.77
CA SER A 595 -30.48 -22.10 -18.25
C SER A 595 -30.91 -23.54 -18.61
N ASN A 596 -30.37 -24.11 -19.70
CA ASN A 596 -30.58 -25.49 -20.12
C ASN A 596 -29.62 -26.51 -19.47
N GLY A 597 -28.77 -26.05 -18.52
CA GLY A 597 -27.80 -26.90 -17.82
C GLY A 597 -26.46 -27.10 -18.54
N ALA A 598 -26.25 -26.50 -19.72
CA ALA A 598 -24.97 -26.61 -20.42
C ALA A 598 -23.87 -25.87 -19.63
N LEU A 599 -22.74 -26.55 -19.38
CA LEU A 599 -21.59 -25.98 -18.69
C LEU A 599 -20.90 -24.93 -19.56
N ILE A 600 -20.75 -23.74 -19.06
CA ILE A 600 -20.15 -22.59 -19.72
C ILE A 600 -18.70 -22.35 -19.22
N ALA A 601 -18.52 -22.27 -17.91
CA ALA A 601 -17.23 -22.08 -17.25
C ALA A 601 -17.21 -22.82 -15.92
N GLU A 602 -16.03 -23.14 -15.43
CA GLU A 602 -15.82 -23.76 -14.12
C GLU A 602 -14.45 -23.38 -13.57
N GLY A 603 -14.31 -23.43 -12.26
CA GLY A 603 -13.05 -23.18 -11.56
C GLY A 603 -13.23 -23.30 -10.05
N ARG A 604 -12.23 -22.83 -9.31
CA ARG A 604 -12.22 -22.79 -7.85
C ARG A 604 -12.15 -21.37 -7.35
N SER A 605 -12.68 -21.15 -6.15
CA SER A 605 -12.63 -19.83 -5.51
C SER A 605 -11.22 -19.52 -5.01
N ASN A 606 -10.80 -18.26 -5.17
CA ASN A 606 -9.67 -17.65 -4.47
C ASN A 606 -10.19 -17.10 -3.13
N GLY A 607 -10.03 -17.87 -2.06
CA GLY A 607 -10.68 -17.53 -0.80
C GLY A 607 -12.18 -17.45 -0.96
N GLY A 608 -12.78 -16.29 -0.66
CA GLY A 608 -14.22 -16.04 -0.69
C GLY A 608 -14.80 -15.64 -2.04
N GLN A 609 -14.02 -15.60 -3.14
CA GLN A 609 -14.53 -15.14 -4.44
C GLN A 609 -14.01 -15.93 -5.64
N PHE A 610 -14.76 -15.84 -6.72
CA PHE A 610 -14.42 -16.42 -8.04
C PHE A 610 -14.69 -15.40 -9.13
N THR A 611 -13.80 -15.26 -10.09
CA THR A 611 -13.93 -14.31 -11.20
C THR A 611 -14.16 -15.03 -12.53
N TRP A 612 -15.00 -14.43 -13.40
CA TRP A 612 -15.34 -14.94 -14.72
C TRP A 612 -15.36 -13.80 -15.75
N ASP A 613 -14.74 -14.00 -16.89
CA ASP A 613 -14.63 -13.04 -17.99
C ASP A 613 -15.89 -12.93 -18.89
N GLY A 614 -16.96 -13.66 -18.57
CA GLY A 614 -18.17 -13.69 -19.39
C GLY A 614 -18.02 -14.47 -20.69
N ARG A 615 -17.03 -15.38 -20.79
CA ARG A 615 -16.76 -16.19 -21.99
C ARG A 615 -17.02 -17.67 -21.76
N ASP A 616 -17.30 -18.39 -22.87
CA ASP A 616 -17.40 -19.84 -22.86
C ASP A 616 -16.01 -20.50 -22.91
N LYS A 617 -15.97 -21.84 -22.79
CA LYS A 617 -14.72 -22.64 -22.88
C LYS A 617 -13.95 -22.46 -24.20
N LYS A 618 -14.54 -21.84 -25.22
CA LYS A 618 -13.90 -21.51 -26.50
C LYS A 618 -13.45 -20.05 -26.58
N GLY A 619 -13.52 -19.31 -25.49
CA GLY A 619 -13.13 -17.90 -25.40
C GLY A 619 -14.13 -16.93 -26.05
N ARG A 620 -15.34 -17.35 -26.41
CA ARG A 620 -16.36 -16.49 -27.03
C ARG A 620 -17.25 -15.87 -25.94
N ARG A 621 -17.56 -14.57 -26.08
CA ARG A 621 -18.55 -13.93 -25.21
C ARG A 621 -19.86 -14.67 -25.26
N VAL A 622 -20.44 -14.94 -24.11
CA VAL A 622 -21.73 -15.65 -24.01
C VAL A 622 -22.89 -14.74 -24.44
N ALA A 623 -23.98 -15.34 -24.95
CA ALA A 623 -25.16 -14.60 -25.38
C ALA A 623 -25.92 -13.97 -24.23
N SER A 624 -26.80 -12.97 -24.53
CA SER A 624 -27.76 -12.44 -23.56
C SER A 624 -28.58 -13.56 -22.93
N GLY A 625 -28.72 -13.55 -21.60
CA GLY A 625 -29.47 -14.59 -20.90
C GLY A 625 -29.18 -14.62 -19.41
N VAL A 626 -29.79 -15.58 -18.72
CA VAL A 626 -29.53 -15.83 -17.29
C VAL A 626 -28.67 -17.09 -17.17
N TYR A 627 -27.55 -16.93 -16.48
CA TYR A 627 -26.60 -18.00 -16.18
C TYR A 627 -26.71 -18.37 -14.68
N MET A 628 -26.61 -19.67 -14.42
CA MET A 628 -26.67 -20.19 -13.04
C MET A 628 -25.25 -20.43 -12.55
N VAL A 629 -24.92 -19.88 -11.39
CA VAL A 629 -23.67 -20.18 -10.66
C VAL A 629 -23.99 -21.25 -9.63
N ILE A 630 -23.41 -22.41 -9.79
CA ILE A 630 -23.60 -23.57 -8.91
C ILE A 630 -22.32 -23.74 -8.10
N THR A 631 -22.41 -23.80 -6.78
CA THR A 631 -21.25 -23.92 -5.90
C THR A 631 -21.27 -25.21 -5.08
N ALA A 632 -20.08 -25.70 -4.74
CA ALA A 632 -19.90 -26.78 -3.75
C ALA A 632 -18.65 -26.47 -2.91
N THR A 633 -18.57 -27.00 -1.68
CA THR A 633 -17.34 -26.89 -0.87
C THR A 633 -16.24 -27.76 -1.48
N SER A 634 -14.99 -27.55 -1.08
CA SER A 634 -13.84 -28.38 -1.47
C SER A 634 -14.02 -29.87 -1.16
N GLU A 635 -14.82 -30.20 -0.13
CA GLU A 635 -15.21 -31.56 0.27
C GLU A 635 -16.36 -32.13 -0.57
N GLY A 636 -16.88 -31.37 -1.56
CA GLY A 636 -18.01 -31.78 -2.40
C GLY A 636 -19.40 -31.65 -1.75
N LYS A 637 -19.51 -31.01 -0.56
CA LYS A 637 -20.82 -30.71 0.03
C LYS A 637 -21.52 -29.64 -0.82
N LYS A 638 -22.82 -29.81 -1.01
CA LYS A 638 -23.64 -28.88 -1.78
C LYS A 638 -23.60 -27.48 -1.17
N GLY A 639 -23.19 -26.50 -1.94
CA GLY A 639 -23.27 -25.07 -1.62
C GLY A 639 -24.62 -24.48 -2.03
N THR A 640 -24.60 -23.30 -2.62
CA THR A 640 -25.78 -22.58 -3.05
C THR A 640 -25.78 -22.29 -4.55
N VAL A 641 -26.84 -21.65 -5.03
CA VAL A 641 -26.97 -21.24 -6.44
C VAL A 641 -27.33 -19.76 -6.47
N CYS A 642 -26.55 -18.98 -7.19
CA CYS A 642 -26.92 -17.62 -7.57
C CYS A 642 -27.07 -17.46 -9.07
N LYS A 643 -27.46 -16.28 -9.56
CA LYS A 643 -27.75 -16.01 -10.96
C LYS A 643 -26.97 -14.81 -11.45
N ILE A 644 -26.55 -14.86 -12.72
CA ILE A 644 -25.94 -13.74 -13.45
C ILE A 644 -26.81 -13.47 -14.67
N ALA A 645 -27.29 -12.24 -14.81
CA ALA A 645 -27.99 -11.77 -16.00
C ALA A 645 -26.98 -11.07 -16.92
N ILE A 646 -26.90 -11.50 -18.19
CA ILE A 646 -26.03 -10.89 -19.20
C ILE A 646 -26.91 -10.25 -20.29
N ILE A 647 -26.59 -9.01 -20.63
CA ILE A 647 -27.20 -8.20 -21.68
C ILE A 647 -26.10 -7.85 -22.68
N ASN A 648 -26.28 -8.20 -23.96
CA ASN A 648 -25.36 -7.86 -25.06
C ASN A 648 -26.01 -6.88 -26.01
#